data_fada43f42696c1ce7c7bdad82bf49e86
#
_entry.id   fada43f42696c1ce7c7bdad82bf49e86
#
_cell.length_a   1.000
_cell.length_b   1.000
_cell.length_c   1.000
_cell.angle_alpha   90.00
_cell.angle_beta   90.00
_cell.angle_gamma   90.00
#
_symmetry.space_group_name_H-M   'P 1'
#
loop_
_entity.id
_entity.type
_entity.pdbx_description
1 polymer ?
#
loop_
_entity_poly.entity_id
_entity_poly.type
_entity_poly.pdbx_seq_one_letter_code
_entity_poly.pdbx_strand_id
1 'polypeptide(L)'
;MAPDFSSEKELTFTLLGEEQPSLLWGDGARLIFVLYGSVSVLLRGQSEVLSQAGFCLVNPLELCRVSCASGSRALMLTIPQDYMHLSGCLTESRSCTAVDAQTAPQTVCDELRRLIAQTARLYFNRSSRQRLNESVMALLQFLESSFPCIEHNSSEQLSYASIDRITYVLNFIHHHWAENISVAQLAEQIYVSPNYLSRFFSRYLHTTITDYISNLRIQHALRLLREEHTSITETAMRTGFPNTSTFIRKFKQQYGLTPKQFEKQQAERGKALSQNTLLFTKESEDNDLSSLFRYLPLEDAPASQSKTVYSCKVSAADTGTSVQPMWRRLLNFGYAREGLLAAVQQQISRAQRDIGFEYIRFHGIFDDNMQIYQEDEAGQPKPNFLYADMLTDFLVSQGFKLYIELGLMPSALKKYDIFVLNRISNFSVPAQSEKWHFLIVQTLRHWISRYGQETVRTWRFTVMGIHVPVFTDVSYEEYYEHYRNSWEAVKSVDPGLQFGGPGGFASIAWDADILPDFFRFTVENGCFPDFITTQNYPHHNVETDAEFMHTSVAQDFLPTTLSGDRHFTRNLCGRLCHLLRAIDREQTPIWLEECNSTIWQRDLSGDTCYKAAWLCHSIAENYAAVQAFGYWLLTDFIEERGAFTHIFHGGYGLFTYNGVPKAGWQALCLLRRMGDALLAAGDWYLITRSRTQLHILLFHYCDYDSLYRHRYRRLSQPAEAYRVFREDNVMEVHLEISSLTPQHHQIQRSAITREHGSSFDQWLRWGAPNDLSVDDISQLHLAAQPSYRSELIMPDAQGVFHLQTELQMHEVQLFTIELNS
;
A
#
# COMPACT_ATOMS: atom_id res chain seq x y z
N MET A 1 4.08 -21.32 -5.49
CA MET A 1 5.20 -22.30 -5.35
C MET A 1 4.63 -23.60 -4.83
N ALA A 2 4.83 -24.72 -5.54
CA ALA A 2 4.62 -26.01 -4.94
C ALA A 2 5.59 -26.14 -3.77
N PRO A 3 5.21 -26.67 -2.59
CA PRO A 3 6.15 -26.88 -1.51
C PRO A 3 7.27 -27.79 -2.02
N ASP A 4 8.48 -27.28 -1.94
CA ASP A 4 9.70 -28.04 -2.20
C ASP A 4 9.84 -29.01 -1.03
N PHE A 5 9.62 -30.28 -1.26
CA PHE A 5 9.70 -31.34 -0.24
C PHE A 5 11.13 -31.73 0.15
N SER A 6 12.12 -30.99 -0.33
CA SER A 6 13.47 -31.06 0.19
C SER A 6 13.52 -30.35 1.54
N SER A 7 13.70 -31.08 2.63
CA SER A 7 13.82 -30.65 4.03
C SER A 7 13.42 -29.19 4.26
N GLU A 8 12.26 -28.94 4.83
CA GLU A 8 11.77 -27.59 5.19
C GLU A 8 12.84 -26.90 6.07
N LYS A 9 13.70 -26.09 5.47
CA LYS A 9 14.81 -25.43 6.17
C LYS A 9 14.44 -24.09 6.76
N GLU A 10 13.29 -23.53 6.35
CA GLU A 10 12.86 -22.20 6.77
C GLU A 10 11.47 -22.22 7.38
N LEU A 11 11.29 -21.37 8.40
CA LEU A 11 9.99 -21.10 8.98
C LEU A 11 9.13 -20.37 7.93
N THR A 12 7.92 -20.88 7.68
CA THR A 12 7.02 -20.27 6.71
C THR A 12 5.60 -20.13 7.22
N PHE A 13 4.92 -19.07 6.79
CA PHE A 13 3.47 -18.91 6.89
C PHE A 13 2.85 -19.04 5.51
N THR A 14 1.87 -19.90 5.36
CA THR A 14 1.16 -20.16 4.10
C THR A 14 -0.34 -19.97 4.30
N LEU A 15 -0.98 -19.19 3.40
CA LEU A 15 -2.44 -19.07 3.37
C LEU A 15 -3.04 -20.22 2.58
N LEU A 16 -4.01 -20.90 3.17
CA LEU A 16 -4.78 -21.99 2.56
C LEU A 16 -6.19 -21.48 2.20
N GLY A 17 -6.67 -21.82 1.02
CA GLY A 17 -7.97 -21.38 0.51
C GLY A 17 -8.73 -22.45 -0.29
N GLU A 18 -9.85 -22.04 -0.92
CA GLU A 18 -10.79 -22.92 -1.64
C GLU A 18 -10.17 -23.76 -2.76
N GLU A 19 -9.04 -23.35 -3.28
CA GLU A 19 -8.61 -23.80 -4.59
C GLU A 19 -8.21 -25.28 -4.63
N GLN A 20 -7.97 -25.93 -3.50
CA GLN A 20 -7.70 -27.40 -3.45
C GLN A 20 -7.61 -27.99 -2.05
N PRO A 21 -8.01 -29.27 -1.87
CA PRO A 21 -7.56 -30.03 -0.73
C PRO A 21 -6.03 -30.21 -0.83
N SER A 22 -5.30 -29.59 0.08
CA SER A 22 -3.84 -29.72 0.16
C SER A 22 -3.49 -30.98 0.94
N LEU A 23 -2.72 -31.87 0.32
CA LEU A 23 -2.11 -33.01 1.00
C LEU A 23 -0.76 -32.54 1.55
N LEU A 24 -0.63 -32.54 2.88
CA LEU A 24 0.53 -32.04 3.60
C LEU A 24 1.30 -33.20 4.24
N TRP A 25 2.59 -33.24 4.01
CA TRP A 25 3.52 -34.17 4.64
C TRP A 25 4.93 -33.55 4.67
N GLY A 26 5.74 -33.80 5.69
CA GLY A 26 7.10 -33.31 5.82
C GLY A 26 7.68 -33.55 7.21
N ASP A 27 8.93 -33.21 7.40
CA ASP A 27 9.72 -33.41 8.64
C ASP A 27 9.50 -32.28 9.68
N GLY A 28 8.86 -31.18 9.30
CA GLY A 28 8.50 -30.08 10.20
C GLY A 28 7.10 -30.22 10.82
N ALA A 29 6.88 -29.55 11.95
CA ALA A 29 5.54 -29.43 12.53
C ALA A 29 4.75 -28.35 11.80
N ARG A 30 3.43 -28.54 11.64
CA ARG A 30 2.54 -27.58 11.03
C ARG A 30 1.40 -27.21 11.94
N LEU A 31 1.20 -25.93 12.17
CA LEU A 31 0.08 -25.42 12.96
C LEU A 31 -0.88 -24.69 12.01
N ILE A 32 -2.09 -25.23 11.88
CA ILE A 32 -3.16 -24.70 11.05
C ILE A 32 -4.08 -23.87 11.92
N PHE A 33 -4.40 -22.65 11.51
CA PHE A 33 -5.33 -21.75 12.18
C PHE A 33 -6.40 -21.25 11.20
N VAL A 34 -7.69 -21.38 11.52
CA VAL A 34 -8.80 -20.95 10.67
C VAL A 34 -9.05 -19.47 10.88
N LEU A 35 -8.78 -18.67 9.85
CA LEU A 35 -9.00 -17.23 9.87
C LEU A 35 -10.50 -16.90 9.80
N TYR A 36 -11.21 -17.51 8.86
CA TYR A 36 -12.67 -17.40 8.72
C TYR A 36 -13.26 -18.59 7.96
N GLY A 37 -14.58 -18.78 8.16
CA GLY A 37 -15.31 -19.91 7.59
C GLY A 37 -15.01 -21.24 8.28
N SER A 38 -14.92 -22.31 7.52
CA SER A 38 -14.67 -23.65 8.03
C SER A 38 -13.68 -24.42 7.16
N VAL A 39 -12.84 -25.20 7.83
CA VAL A 39 -11.78 -26.00 7.21
C VAL A 39 -11.91 -27.44 7.68
N SER A 40 -11.99 -28.39 6.74
CA SER A 40 -11.97 -29.82 7.05
C SER A 40 -10.53 -30.33 7.04
N VAL A 41 -10.13 -30.96 8.12
CA VAL A 41 -8.81 -31.54 8.31
C VAL A 41 -8.96 -33.04 8.48
N LEU A 42 -8.38 -33.79 7.55
CA LEU A 42 -8.29 -35.25 7.69
C LEU A 42 -6.90 -35.59 8.24
N LEU A 43 -6.86 -36.01 9.50
CA LEU A 43 -5.65 -36.36 10.23
C LEU A 43 -5.83 -37.73 10.90
N ARG A 44 -4.86 -38.65 10.79
CA ARG A 44 -4.90 -40.00 11.39
C ARG A 44 -6.15 -40.83 11.01
N GLY A 45 -6.69 -40.58 9.79
CA GLY A 45 -7.91 -41.25 9.32
C GLY A 45 -9.22 -40.70 9.90
N GLN A 46 -9.17 -39.68 10.76
CA GLN A 46 -10.33 -38.98 11.29
C GLN A 46 -10.48 -37.61 10.55
N SER A 47 -11.72 -37.29 10.19
CA SER A 47 -12.03 -35.99 9.57
C SER A 47 -12.67 -35.09 10.61
N GLU A 48 -12.04 -33.95 10.86
CA GLU A 48 -12.53 -32.90 11.73
C GLU A 48 -12.85 -31.64 10.95
N VAL A 49 -13.88 -30.91 11.37
CA VAL A 49 -14.21 -29.60 10.80
C VAL A 49 -13.87 -28.53 11.82
N LEU A 50 -12.88 -27.75 11.48
CA LEU A 50 -12.46 -26.58 12.25
C LEU A 50 -13.29 -25.37 11.84
N SER A 51 -13.91 -24.69 12.80
CA SER A 51 -14.59 -23.41 12.59
C SER A 51 -13.61 -22.24 12.78
N GLN A 52 -14.08 -21.02 12.52
CA GLN A 52 -13.31 -19.79 12.72
C GLN A 52 -12.62 -19.76 14.10
N ALA A 53 -11.37 -19.33 14.14
CA ALA A 53 -10.48 -19.36 15.30
C ALA A 53 -10.11 -20.77 15.82
N GLY A 54 -10.54 -21.83 15.14
CA GLY A 54 -10.09 -23.19 15.37
C GLY A 54 -8.65 -23.39 14.92
N PHE A 55 -7.97 -24.34 15.53
CA PHE A 55 -6.58 -24.68 15.21
C PHE A 55 -6.35 -26.18 15.23
N CYS A 56 -5.30 -26.63 14.56
CA CYS A 56 -4.87 -28.01 14.54
C CYS A 56 -3.36 -28.10 14.38
N LEU A 57 -2.69 -28.89 15.22
CA LEU A 57 -1.28 -29.23 15.09
C LEU A 57 -1.14 -30.55 14.31
N VAL A 58 -0.40 -30.51 13.23
CA VAL A 58 0.08 -31.64 12.46
C VAL A 58 1.53 -31.89 12.88
N ASN A 59 1.78 -33.05 13.53
CA ASN A 59 3.14 -33.36 14.00
C ASN A 59 4.07 -33.68 12.82
N PRO A 60 5.39 -33.64 13.05
CA PRO A 60 6.35 -34.12 12.06
C PRO A 60 6.01 -35.51 11.54
N LEU A 61 6.17 -35.70 10.24
CA LEU A 61 5.94 -36.96 9.52
C LEU A 61 4.48 -37.47 9.57
N GLU A 62 3.53 -36.66 10.04
CA GLU A 62 2.09 -36.94 9.92
C GLU A 62 1.56 -36.48 8.57
N LEU A 63 0.78 -37.37 7.93
CA LEU A 63 0.04 -37.00 6.72
C LEU A 63 -1.28 -36.33 7.10
N CYS A 64 -1.50 -35.18 6.54
CA CYS A 64 -2.71 -34.41 6.74
C CYS A 64 -3.31 -33.97 5.39
N ARG A 65 -4.64 -34.03 5.26
CA ARG A 65 -5.34 -33.40 4.13
C ARG A 65 -6.19 -32.26 4.65
N VAL A 66 -5.99 -31.08 4.09
CA VAL A 66 -6.71 -29.86 4.44
C VAL A 66 -7.59 -29.44 3.27
N SER A 67 -8.86 -29.14 3.54
CA SER A 67 -9.82 -28.67 2.54
C SER A 67 -10.59 -27.48 3.11
N CYS A 68 -10.49 -26.31 2.48
CA CYS A 68 -11.25 -25.14 2.86
C CYS A 68 -12.63 -25.16 2.16
N ALA A 69 -13.70 -24.89 2.91
CA ALA A 69 -15.03 -24.69 2.34
C ALA A 69 -15.06 -23.41 1.49
N SER A 70 -16.10 -23.27 0.65
CA SER A 70 -16.25 -22.04 -0.17
C SER A 70 -16.25 -20.79 0.70
N GLY A 71 -15.44 -19.79 0.30
CA GLY A 71 -15.26 -18.56 1.07
C GLY A 71 -14.43 -18.71 2.34
N SER A 72 -13.83 -19.86 2.65
CA SER A 72 -13.05 -20.08 3.88
C SER A 72 -11.54 -19.90 3.67
N ARG A 73 -10.82 -19.51 4.72
CA ARG A 73 -9.35 -19.34 4.72
C ARG A 73 -8.71 -19.84 6.01
N ALA A 74 -7.53 -20.40 5.90
CA ALA A 74 -6.70 -20.75 7.04
C ALA A 74 -5.26 -20.27 6.86
N LEU A 75 -4.57 -20.07 7.95
CA LEU A 75 -3.15 -19.77 8.00
C LEU A 75 -2.42 -21.01 8.51
N MET A 76 -1.40 -21.46 7.79
CA MET A 76 -0.56 -22.58 8.18
C MET A 76 0.84 -22.06 8.49
N LEU A 77 1.29 -22.29 9.73
CA LEU A 77 2.67 -22.09 10.15
C LEU A 77 3.42 -23.41 10.02
N THR A 78 4.47 -23.43 9.21
CA THR A 78 5.39 -24.56 9.11
C THR A 78 6.65 -24.26 9.91
N ILE A 79 6.96 -25.14 10.87
CA ILE A 79 8.10 -25.02 11.78
C ILE A 79 9.10 -26.13 11.43
N PRO A 80 10.30 -25.78 10.89
CA PRO A 80 11.32 -26.77 10.53
C PRO A 80 11.80 -27.62 11.70
N GLN A 81 12.26 -28.83 11.41
CA GLN A 81 12.78 -29.76 12.40
C GLN A 81 13.97 -29.19 13.20
N ASP A 82 14.80 -28.35 12.56
CA ASP A 82 15.93 -27.70 13.23
C ASP A 82 15.50 -26.84 14.43
N TYR A 83 14.35 -26.16 14.35
CA TYR A 83 13.80 -25.39 15.47
C TYR A 83 13.40 -26.30 16.65
N MET A 84 12.88 -27.47 16.36
CA MET A 84 12.45 -28.41 17.38
C MET A 84 13.65 -29.07 18.06
N HIS A 85 14.72 -29.37 17.33
CA HIS A 85 15.96 -29.88 17.90
C HIS A 85 16.68 -28.85 18.79
N LEU A 86 16.72 -27.61 18.38
CA LEU A 86 17.33 -26.53 19.17
C LEU A 86 16.57 -26.22 20.45
N SER A 87 15.24 -26.42 20.44
CA SER A 87 14.40 -26.15 21.60
C SER A 87 14.33 -27.32 22.60
N GLY A 88 14.69 -28.53 22.19
CA GLY A 88 14.39 -29.76 22.94
C GLY A 88 12.91 -30.05 23.06
N CYS A 89 12.05 -29.26 22.36
CA CYS A 89 10.61 -29.34 22.41
C CYS A 89 10.05 -30.27 21.33
N LEU A 90 8.83 -30.75 21.52
CA LEU A 90 8.11 -31.63 20.58
C LEU A 90 8.89 -32.89 20.17
N THR A 91 9.64 -33.47 21.09
CA THR A 91 10.25 -34.79 20.92
C THR A 91 9.21 -35.92 20.82
N GLU A 92 8.00 -35.63 21.30
CA GLU A 92 6.85 -36.55 21.29
C GLU A 92 5.70 -35.89 20.50
N SER A 93 4.89 -36.73 19.82
CA SER A 93 3.69 -36.26 19.15
C SER A 93 2.65 -35.73 20.12
N ARG A 94 2.07 -34.59 19.86
CA ARG A 94 1.07 -33.92 20.71
C ARG A 94 -0.28 -33.88 20.04
N SER A 95 -1.36 -34.01 20.81
CA SER A 95 -2.71 -33.76 20.36
C SER A 95 -3.08 -32.30 20.63
N CYS A 96 -3.30 -31.52 19.57
CA CYS A 96 -3.72 -30.14 19.64
C CYS A 96 -4.68 -29.89 18.47
N THR A 97 -5.95 -30.21 18.67
CA THR A 97 -7.01 -30.08 17.63
C THR A 97 -8.20 -29.31 18.17
N ALA A 98 -9.17 -29.00 17.28
CA ALA A 98 -10.41 -28.33 17.66
C ALA A 98 -11.24 -29.11 18.72
N VAL A 99 -11.10 -30.43 18.78
CA VAL A 99 -11.76 -31.26 19.80
C VAL A 99 -11.11 -31.01 21.16
N ASP A 100 -9.79 -30.90 21.20
CA ASP A 100 -9.05 -30.56 22.41
C ASP A 100 -9.35 -29.13 22.87
N ALA A 101 -9.62 -28.19 21.92
CA ALA A 101 -10.07 -26.84 22.25
C ALA A 101 -11.45 -26.79 22.95
N GLN A 102 -12.28 -27.80 22.81
CA GLN A 102 -13.53 -27.90 23.56
C GLN A 102 -13.32 -28.45 24.99
N THR A 103 -12.24 -29.16 25.24
CA THR A 103 -11.86 -29.73 26.52
C THR A 103 -10.82 -28.90 27.27
N ALA A 104 -9.98 -28.17 26.56
CA ALA A 104 -9.00 -27.25 27.15
C ALA A 104 -9.68 -25.99 27.71
N PRO A 105 -9.17 -25.39 28.81
CA PRO A 105 -9.64 -24.09 29.29
C PRO A 105 -9.53 -23.03 28.19
N GLN A 106 -10.54 -22.16 28.07
CA GLN A 106 -10.55 -21.06 27.08
C GLN A 106 -9.28 -20.19 27.15
N THR A 107 -8.74 -20.00 28.34
CA THR A 107 -7.49 -19.27 28.58
C THR A 107 -6.27 -19.89 27.89
N VAL A 108 -6.20 -21.23 27.82
CA VAL A 108 -5.12 -21.94 27.10
C VAL A 108 -5.25 -21.77 25.60
N CYS A 109 -6.48 -21.85 25.09
CA CYS A 109 -6.76 -21.64 23.68
C CYS A 109 -6.45 -20.19 23.25
N ASP A 110 -6.80 -19.21 24.07
CA ASP A 110 -6.57 -17.80 23.77
C ASP A 110 -5.07 -17.46 23.85
N GLU A 111 -4.34 -18.08 24.78
CA GLU A 111 -2.88 -17.91 24.83
C GLU A 111 -2.19 -18.53 23.60
N LEU A 112 -2.62 -19.69 23.13
CA LEU A 112 -2.11 -20.26 21.87
C LEU A 112 -2.37 -19.33 20.67
N ARG A 113 -3.59 -18.80 20.58
CA ARG A 113 -3.96 -17.83 19.53
C ARG A 113 -3.09 -16.59 19.60
N ARG A 114 -2.82 -16.07 20.80
CA ARG A 114 -1.94 -14.92 21.02
C ARG A 114 -0.51 -15.21 20.54
N LEU A 115 0.03 -16.38 20.87
CA LEU A 115 1.39 -16.76 20.43
C LEU A 115 1.49 -16.96 18.92
N ILE A 116 0.48 -17.57 18.29
CA ILE A 116 0.40 -17.68 16.83
C ILE A 116 0.35 -16.27 16.20
N ALA A 117 -0.50 -15.38 16.73
CA ALA A 117 -0.64 -14.01 16.24
C ALA A 117 0.66 -13.21 16.38
N GLN A 118 1.36 -13.34 17.50
CA GLN A 118 2.64 -12.68 17.74
C GLN A 118 3.72 -13.19 16.78
N THR A 119 3.81 -14.50 16.58
CA THR A 119 4.78 -15.10 15.65
C THR A 119 4.50 -14.68 14.22
N ALA A 120 3.23 -14.68 13.80
CA ALA A 120 2.81 -14.20 12.48
C ALA A 120 3.16 -12.72 12.29
N ARG A 121 2.89 -11.86 13.28
CA ARG A 121 3.24 -10.43 13.23
C ARG A 121 4.75 -10.23 13.01
N LEU A 122 5.58 -10.93 13.78
CA LEU A 122 7.04 -10.85 13.66
C LEU A 122 7.55 -11.34 12.29
N TYR A 123 6.96 -12.41 11.78
CA TYR A 123 7.30 -12.97 10.46
C TYR A 123 6.97 -11.99 9.33
N PHE A 124 5.73 -11.52 9.26
CA PHE A 124 5.29 -10.62 8.20
C PHE A 124 5.93 -9.23 8.29
N ASN A 125 6.29 -8.76 9.49
CA ASN A 125 7.04 -7.54 9.68
C ASN A 125 8.54 -7.68 9.33
N ARG A 126 8.99 -8.88 8.94
CA ARG A 126 10.42 -9.16 8.70
C ARG A 126 11.29 -8.72 9.88
N SER A 127 10.79 -8.92 11.09
CA SER A 127 11.52 -8.61 12.32
C SER A 127 12.84 -9.38 12.40
N SER A 128 13.75 -8.98 13.29
CA SER A 128 15.03 -9.66 13.42
C SER A 128 14.86 -11.16 13.63
N ARG A 129 15.70 -11.98 13.01
CA ARG A 129 15.66 -13.45 13.12
C ARG A 129 15.69 -13.92 14.59
N GLN A 130 16.35 -13.16 15.45
CA GLN A 130 16.40 -13.46 16.88
C GLN A 130 15.02 -13.35 17.53
N ARG A 131 14.29 -12.24 17.35
CA ARG A 131 12.92 -12.06 17.91
C ARG A 131 11.94 -13.09 17.38
N LEU A 132 12.02 -13.40 16.08
CA LEU A 132 11.18 -14.44 15.49
C LEU A 132 11.48 -15.81 16.11
N ASN A 133 12.75 -16.16 16.30
CA ASN A 133 13.16 -17.40 16.95
C ASN A 133 12.66 -17.47 18.40
N GLU A 134 12.81 -16.41 19.17
CA GLU A 134 12.29 -16.32 20.55
C GLU A 134 10.79 -16.57 20.61
N SER A 135 10.02 -15.97 19.67
CA SER A 135 8.57 -16.16 19.59
C SER A 135 8.19 -17.61 19.22
N VAL A 136 8.89 -18.22 18.27
CA VAL A 136 8.68 -19.63 17.89
C VAL A 136 9.02 -20.56 19.04
N MET A 137 10.09 -20.29 19.78
CA MET A 137 10.47 -21.07 20.96
C MET A 137 9.40 -20.98 22.04
N ALA A 138 8.87 -19.81 22.33
CA ALA A 138 7.77 -19.62 23.28
C ALA A 138 6.52 -20.40 22.85
N LEU A 139 6.19 -20.38 21.55
CA LEU A 139 5.07 -21.15 20.98
C LEU A 139 5.29 -22.67 21.16
N LEU A 140 6.47 -23.18 20.85
CA LEU A 140 6.80 -24.59 20.98
C LEU A 140 6.75 -25.06 22.45
N GLN A 141 7.34 -24.28 23.37
CA GLN A 141 7.29 -24.57 24.81
C GLN A 141 5.85 -24.56 25.35
N PHE A 142 5.03 -23.65 24.87
CA PHE A 142 3.63 -23.58 25.26
C PHE A 142 2.86 -24.80 24.74
N LEU A 143 3.06 -25.22 23.50
CA LEU A 143 2.46 -26.43 22.94
C LEU A 143 2.86 -27.67 23.76
N GLU A 144 4.13 -27.76 24.16
CA GLU A 144 4.63 -28.89 24.96
C GLU A 144 4.03 -28.93 26.36
N SER A 145 3.91 -27.77 27.02
CA SER A 145 3.43 -27.73 28.42
C SER A 145 1.91 -27.80 28.53
N SER A 146 1.16 -27.43 27.52
CA SER A 146 -0.29 -27.20 27.61
C SER A 146 -1.14 -28.28 26.92
N PHE A 147 -0.55 -29.05 26.00
CA PHE A 147 -1.29 -30.11 25.28
C PHE A 147 -0.74 -31.50 25.54
N PRO A 148 -1.63 -32.51 25.66
CA PRO A 148 -1.24 -33.87 26.04
C PRO A 148 -0.43 -34.55 24.94
N CYS A 149 0.46 -35.45 25.35
CA CYS A 149 1.09 -36.40 24.45
C CYS A 149 0.06 -37.38 23.88
N ILE A 150 0.25 -37.79 22.66
CA ILE A 150 -0.54 -38.85 22.03
C ILE A 150 0.02 -40.19 22.56
N GLU A 151 -0.80 -40.92 23.27
CA GLU A 151 -0.47 -42.32 23.60
C GLU A 151 -0.54 -43.16 22.32
N HIS A 152 0.60 -43.48 21.76
CA HIS A 152 0.68 -44.47 20.70
C HIS A 152 0.45 -45.85 21.29
N ASN A 153 -0.66 -46.49 20.96
CA ASN A 153 -0.82 -47.93 21.23
C ASN A 153 0.39 -48.63 20.59
N SER A 154 1.12 -49.39 21.37
CA SER A 154 2.39 -50.07 21.05
C SER A 154 2.36 -51.00 19.84
N SER A 155 1.20 -51.23 19.21
CA SER A 155 1.00 -52.01 18.00
C SER A 155 1.12 -51.19 16.69
N GLU A 156 1.18 -49.85 16.72
CA GLU A 156 1.19 -48.98 15.53
C GLU A 156 2.43 -48.06 15.41
N GLN A 157 3.41 -48.19 16.32
CA GLN A 157 4.65 -47.40 16.17
C GLN A 157 5.35 -47.77 14.86
N LEU A 158 5.43 -46.79 13.94
CA LEU A 158 6.36 -46.78 12.83
C LEU A 158 7.78 -46.96 13.39
N SER A 159 8.42 -48.07 13.08
CA SER A 159 9.85 -48.16 13.36
C SER A 159 10.58 -47.07 12.56
N TYR A 160 11.70 -46.56 13.07
CA TYR A 160 12.56 -45.63 12.33
C TYR A 160 12.80 -46.08 10.89
N ALA A 161 13.04 -47.39 10.70
CA ALA A 161 13.20 -47.99 9.38
C ALA A 161 11.96 -47.89 8.47
N SER A 162 10.77 -47.82 9.04
CA SER A 162 9.52 -47.65 8.28
C SER A 162 9.31 -46.19 7.87
N ILE A 163 9.69 -45.23 8.71
CA ILE A 163 9.67 -43.79 8.44
C ILE A 163 10.69 -43.49 7.32
N ASP A 164 11.92 -43.98 7.45
CA ASP A 164 12.97 -43.82 6.45
C ASP A 164 12.55 -44.35 5.07
N ARG A 165 11.87 -45.53 5.04
CA ARG A 165 11.36 -46.10 3.78
C ARG A 165 10.28 -45.24 3.12
N ILE A 166 9.29 -44.77 3.91
CA ILE A 166 8.25 -43.86 3.36
C ILE A 166 8.87 -42.57 2.88
N THR A 167 9.76 -41.97 3.67
CA THR A 167 10.46 -40.73 3.32
C THR A 167 11.23 -40.89 2.02
N TYR A 168 11.97 -42.02 1.90
CA TYR A 168 12.69 -42.30 0.66
C TYR A 168 11.75 -42.42 -0.53
N VAL A 169 10.65 -43.17 -0.43
CA VAL A 169 9.68 -43.36 -1.51
C VAL A 169 9.04 -42.03 -1.91
N LEU A 170 8.65 -41.20 -0.96
CA LEU A 170 8.07 -39.89 -1.23
C LEU A 170 9.07 -38.94 -1.88
N ASN A 171 10.29 -38.87 -1.36
CA ASN A 171 11.35 -38.06 -1.97
C ASN A 171 11.66 -38.50 -3.41
N PHE A 172 11.72 -39.79 -3.64
CA PHE A 172 11.91 -40.31 -5.00
C PHE A 172 10.77 -39.87 -5.93
N ILE A 173 9.52 -40.03 -5.51
CA ILE A 173 8.35 -39.62 -6.29
C ILE A 173 8.40 -38.12 -6.57
N HIS A 174 8.76 -37.29 -5.60
CA HIS A 174 8.83 -35.84 -5.76
C HIS A 174 9.95 -35.34 -6.68
N HIS A 175 11.06 -36.05 -6.74
CA HIS A 175 12.14 -35.72 -7.67
C HIS A 175 11.89 -36.21 -9.11
N HIS A 176 11.12 -37.30 -9.27
CA HIS A 176 10.89 -37.99 -10.55
C HIS A 176 9.44 -37.97 -11.02
N TRP A 177 8.57 -37.10 -10.46
CA TRP A 177 7.12 -37.11 -10.67
C TRP A 177 6.69 -37.02 -12.15
N ALA A 178 7.48 -36.37 -13.01
CA ALA A 178 7.21 -36.28 -14.44
C ALA A 178 7.62 -37.53 -15.23
N GLU A 179 8.41 -38.40 -14.61
CA GLU A 179 8.92 -39.63 -15.24
C GLU A 179 7.92 -40.80 -15.06
N ASN A 180 8.21 -41.90 -15.79
CA ASN A 180 7.38 -43.10 -15.65
C ASN A 180 7.79 -43.92 -14.41
N ILE A 181 7.15 -43.62 -13.28
CA ILE A 181 7.41 -44.30 -12.01
C ILE A 181 6.52 -45.53 -11.87
N SER A 182 7.11 -46.70 -11.65
CA SER A 182 6.39 -47.91 -11.36
C SER A 182 6.54 -48.34 -9.87
N VAL A 183 5.49 -48.98 -9.31
CA VAL A 183 5.55 -49.50 -7.92
C VAL A 183 6.67 -50.53 -7.78
N ALA A 184 6.98 -51.26 -8.86
CA ALA A 184 8.05 -52.28 -8.84
C ALA A 184 9.42 -51.61 -8.66
N GLN A 185 9.71 -50.55 -9.42
CA GLN A 185 10.94 -49.75 -9.28
C GLN A 185 11.09 -49.16 -7.86
N LEU A 186 10.02 -48.56 -7.31
CA LEU A 186 10.06 -48.03 -5.96
C LEU A 186 10.32 -49.12 -4.91
N ALA A 187 9.71 -50.31 -5.05
CA ALA A 187 9.88 -51.43 -4.16
C ALA A 187 11.30 -51.99 -4.22
N GLU A 188 11.89 -52.05 -5.38
CA GLU A 188 13.28 -52.46 -5.61
C GLU A 188 14.27 -51.53 -4.90
N GLN A 189 14.04 -50.22 -4.98
CA GLN A 189 14.91 -49.23 -4.35
C GLN A 189 14.96 -49.34 -2.81
N ILE A 190 13.95 -49.85 -2.18
CA ILE A 190 13.88 -50.01 -0.72
C ILE A 190 13.92 -51.48 -0.28
N TYR A 191 14.30 -52.38 -1.21
CA TYR A 191 14.47 -53.82 -1.00
C TYR A 191 13.24 -54.52 -0.41
N VAL A 192 12.02 -54.22 -0.94
CA VAL A 192 10.76 -54.86 -0.55
C VAL A 192 9.97 -55.37 -1.74
N SER A 193 8.96 -56.20 -1.53
CA SER A 193 8.07 -56.62 -2.61
C SER A 193 7.08 -55.52 -3.01
N PRO A 194 6.66 -55.40 -4.28
CA PRO A 194 5.66 -54.40 -4.71
C PRO A 194 4.35 -54.47 -3.96
N ASN A 195 3.91 -55.67 -3.60
CA ASN A 195 2.70 -55.87 -2.82
C ASN A 195 2.85 -55.40 -1.35
N TYR A 196 4.02 -55.60 -0.78
CA TYR A 196 4.31 -55.05 0.56
C TYR A 196 4.31 -53.53 0.52
N LEU A 197 5.03 -52.92 -0.43
CA LEU A 197 5.09 -51.46 -0.57
C LEU A 197 3.70 -50.85 -0.79
N SER A 198 2.86 -51.44 -1.66
CA SER A 198 1.51 -50.93 -1.92
C SER A 198 0.64 -50.98 -0.67
N ARG A 199 0.68 -52.08 0.10
CA ARG A 199 -0.07 -52.18 1.36
C ARG A 199 0.48 -51.28 2.44
N PHE A 200 1.79 -51.20 2.54
CA PHE A 200 2.49 -50.34 3.47
C PHE A 200 2.17 -48.85 3.21
N PHE A 201 2.30 -48.40 1.94
CA PHE A 201 1.98 -47.05 1.55
C PHE A 201 0.50 -46.70 1.79
N SER A 202 -0.44 -47.57 1.37
CA SER A 202 -1.85 -47.34 1.57
C SER A 202 -2.26 -47.38 3.07
N ARG A 203 -1.59 -48.19 3.89
CA ARG A 203 -1.85 -48.21 5.33
C ARG A 203 -1.46 -46.95 6.04
N TYR A 204 -0.31 -46.36 5.67
CA TYR A 204 0.24 -45.17 6.36
C TYR A 204 -0.19 -43.84 5.71
N LEU A 205 -0.37 -43.80 4.41
CA LEU A 205 -0.72 -42.57 3.68
C LEU A 205 -2.20 -42.51 3.23
N HIS A 206 -2.98 -43.59 3.58
CA HIS A 206 -4.40 -43.68 3.25
C HIS A 206 -4.75 -43.40 1.78
N THR A 207 -3.77 -43.63 0.88
CA THR A 207 -3.90 -43.45 -0.56
C THR A 207 -3.04 -44.46 -1.31
N THR A 208 -3.32 -44.73 -2.58
CA THR A 208 -2.44 -45.59 -3.38
C THR A 208 -1.27 -44.78 -3.93
N ILE A 209 -0.11 -45.42 -4.16
CA ILE A 209 1.06 -44.78 -4.78
C ILE A 209 0.68 -44.13 -6.12
N THR A 210 -0.14 -44.82 -6.93
CA THR A 210 -0.57 -44.33 -8.25
C THR A 210 -1.47 -43.09 -8.17
N ASP A 211 -2.35 -43.05 -7.17
CA ASP A 211 -3.19 -41.86 -6.94
C ASP A 211 -2.37 -40.70 -6.40
N TYR A 212 -1.41 -40.98 -5.51
CA TYR A 212 -0.49 -39.97 -5.00
C TYR A 212 0.30 -39.31 -6.15
N ILE A 213 0.94 -40.09 -7.01
CA ILE A 213 1.67 -39.60 -8.18
C ILE A 213 0.73 -38.81 -9.13
N SER A 214 -0.48 -39.34 -9.36
CA SER A 214 -1.47 -38.67 -10.23
C SER A 214 -1.89 -37.32 -9.68
N ASN A 215 -2.12 -37.20 -8.37
CA ASN A 215 -2.46 -35.94 -7.71
C ASN A 215 -1.32 -34.92 -7.79
N LEU A 216 -0.09 -35.36 -7.57
CA LEU A 216 1.09 -34.50 -7.71
C LEU A 216 1.24 -33.95 -9.13
N ARG A 217 1.09 -34.81 -10.15
CA ARG A 217 1.12 -34.41 -11.57
C ARG A 217 0.04 -33.40 -11.93
N ILE A 218 -1.17 -33.55 -11.38
CA ILE A 218 -2.26 -32.61 -11.60
C ILE A 218 -1.97 -31.25 -10.98
N GLN A 219 -1.32 -31.19 -9.80
CA GLN A 219 -0.90 -29.93 -9.21
C GLN A 219 0.08 -29.18 -10.14
N HIS A 220 1.07 -29.88 -10.69
CA HIS A 220 1.99 -29.30 -11.68
C HIS A 220 1.29 -28.90 -12.99
N ALA A 221 0.29 -29.69 -13.43
CA ALA A 221 -0.49 -29.36 -14.62
C ALA A 221 -1.27 -28.06 -14.49
N LEU A 222 -1.85 -27.78 -13.33
CA LEU A 222 -2.54 -26.52 -13.07
C LEU A 222 -1.63 -25.30 -13.22
N ARG A 223 -0.41 -25.41 -12.75
CA ARG A 223 0.58 -24.35 -12.90
C ARG A 223 0.88 -24.08 -14.36
N LEU A 224 1.12 -25.13 -15.16
CA LEU A 224 1.37 -25.00 -16.61
C LEU A 224 0.18 -24.39 -17.36
N LEU A 225 -1.05 -24.78 -17.03
CA LEU A 225 -2.26 -24.23 -17.64
C LEU A 225 -2.50 -22.75 -17.27
N ARG A 226 -2.09 -22.32 -16.09
CA ARG A 226 -2.27 -20.94 -15.62
C ARG A 226 -1.17 -19.99 -16.07
N GLU A 227 0.09 -20.41 -15.94
CA GLU A 227 1.26 -19.54 -16.11
C GLU A 227 1.81 -19.55 -17.54
N GLU A 228 1.74 -20.70 -18.24
CA GLU A 228 2.37 -20.89 -19.54
C GLU A 228 1.38 -21.01 -20.70
N HIS A 229 0.07 -21.00 -20.42
CA HIS A 229 -1.00 -21.18 -21.43
C HIS A 229 -0.76 -22.36 -22.40
N THR A 230 -0.16 -23.46 -21.89
CA THR A 230 0.17 -24.64 -22.67
C THR A 230 -1.07 -25.41 -23.09
N SER A 231 -1.04 -26.07 -24.26
CA SER A 231 -2.17 -26.89 -24.70
C SER A 231 -2.41 -28.07 -23.75
N ILE A 232 -3.67 -28.52 -23.63
CA ILE A 232 -4.07 -29.65 -22.77
C ILE A 232 -3.24 -30.90 -23.07
N THR A 233 -2.91 -31.15 -24.34
CA THR A 233 -2.10 -32.28 -24.76
C THR A 233 -0.65 -32.14 -24.33
N GLU A 234 -0.09 -30.96 -24.50
CA GLU A 234 1.26 -30.65 -24.06
C GLU A 234 1.39 -30.70 -22.54
N THR A 235 0.43 -30.11 -21.80
CA THR A 235 0.35 -30.18 -20.34
C THR A 235 0.35 -31.63 -19.86
N ALA A 236 -0.48 -32.50 -20.45
CA ALA A 236 -0.52 -33.91 -20.09
C ALA A 236 0.85 -34.63 -20.32
N MET A 237 1.52 -34.32 -21.42
CA MET A 237 2.83 -34.88 -21.72
C MET A 237 3.93 -34.36 -20.76
N ARG A 238 4.00 -33.06 -20.57
CA ARG A 238 4.99 -32.42 -19.69
C ARG A 238 4.83 -32.82 -18.22
N THR A 239 3.62 -33.17 -17.82
CA THR A 239 3.33 -33.62 -16.45
C THR A 239 3.38 -35.15 -16.28
N GLY A 240 3.87 -35.88 -17.26
CA GLY A 240 4.15 -37.32 -17.15
C GLY A 240 2.91 -38.21 -17.21
N PHE A 241 1.76 -37.72 -17.67
CA PHE A 241 0.60 -38.58 -17.90
C PHE A 241 0.80 -39.45 -19.16
N PRO A 242 0.41 -40.74 -19.11
CA PRO A 242 0.63 -41.65 -20.22
C PRO A 242 -0.15 -41.26 -21.49
N ASN A 243 -1.25 -40.54 -21.36
CA ASN A 243 -2.04 -39.97 -22.44
C ASN A 243 -2.98 -38.87 -21.92
N THR A 244 -3.45 -38.02 -22.85
CA THR A 244 -4.34 -36.90 -22.57
C THR A 244 -5.67 -37.32 -21.97
N SER A 245 -6.20 -38.50 -22.37
CA SER A 245 -7.47 -39.01 -21.83
C SER A 245 -7.38 -39.35 -20.34
N THR A 246 -6.27 -39.94 -19.91
CA THR A 246 -6.02 -40.24 -18.49
C THR A 246 -5.89 -38.95 -17.67
N PHE A 247 -5.19 -37.95 -18.21
CA PHE A 247 -5.08 -36.63 -17.60
C PHE A 247 -6.47 -35.99 -17.41
N ILE A 248 -7.26 -35.88 -18.50
CA ILE A 248 -8.61 -35.28 -18.46
C ILE A 248 -9.49 -35.99 -17.44
N ARG A 249 -9.49 -37.32 -17.42
CA ARG A 249 -10.28 -38.11 -16.47
C ARG A 249 -9.87 -37.85 -15.02
N LYS A 250 -8.56 -37.87 -14.71
CA LYS A 250 -8.05 -37.64 -13.36
C LYS A 250 -8.27 -36.18 -12.93
N PHE A 251 -8.09 -35.23 -13.84
CA PHE A 251 -8.35 -33.81 -13.59
C PHE A 251 -9.83 -33.60 -13.25
N LYS A 252 -10.75 -34.18 -14.05
CA LYS A 252 -12.20 -34.10 -13.79
C LYS A 252 -12.59 -34.79 -12.49
N GLN A 253 -11.95 -35.91 -12.15
CA GLN A 253 -12.19 -36.59 -10.89
C GLN A 253 -11.81 -35.73 -9.68
N GLN A 254 -10.77 -34.89 -9.80
CA GLN A 254 -10.25 -34.07 -8.72
C GLN A 254 -10.94 -32.71 -8.63
N TYR A 255 -11.31 -32.08 -9.76
CA TYR A 255 -11.85 -30.71 -9.82
C TYR A 255 -13.34 -30.64 -10.23
N GLY A 256 -13.96 -31.75 -10.56
CA GLY A 256 -15.34 -31.75 -11.07
C GLY A 256 -15.50 -31.22 -12.50
N LEU A 257 -14.47 -30.60 -13.04
CA LEU A 257 -14.44 -29.94 -14.37
C LEU A 257 -13.35 -30.53 -15.25
N THR A 258 -13.55 -30.52 -16.57
CA THR A 258 -12.45 -30.84 -17.50
C THR A 258 -11.43 -29.68 -17.54
N PRO A 259 -10.15 -29.93 -17.94
CA PRO A 259 -9.15 -28.87 -18.10
C PRO A 259 -9.64 -27.72 -18.99
N LYS A 260 -10.30 -28.00 -20.10
CA LYS A 260 -10.88 -27.01 -21.03
C LYS A 260 -12.02 -26.18 -20.40
N GLN A 261 -12.86 -26.81 -19.57
CA GLN A 261 -13.89 -26.09 -18.82
C GLN A 261 -13.26 -25.18 -17.74
N PHE A 262 -12.20 -25.65 -17.13
CA PHE A 262 -11.44 -24.89 -16.13
C PHE A 262 -10.79 -23.66 -16.75
N GLU A 263 -10.09 -23.80 -17.91
CA GLU A 263 -9.51 -22.67 -18.66
C GLU A 263 -10.57 -21.65 -19.07
N LYS A 264 -11.73 -22.14 -19.60
CA LYS A 264 -12.84 -21.27 -19.99
C LYS A 264 -13.41 -20.50 -18.78
N GLN A 265 -13.57 -21.16 -17.64
CA GLN A 265 -14.06 -20.53 -16.41
C GLN A 265 -13.07 -19.50 -15.86
N GLN A 266 -11.77 -19.75 -15.97
CA GLN A 266 -10.73 -18.79 -15.61
C GLN A 266 -10.74 -17.57 -16.56
N ALA A 267 -10.87 -17.79 -17.86
CA ALA A 267 -10.98 -16.72 -18.85
C ALA A 267 -12.28 -15.89 -18.68
N GLU A 268 -13.39 -16.54 -18.30
CA GLU A 268 -14.66 -15.86 -18.00
C GLU A 268 -14.58 -15.09 -16.66
N ARG A 269 -13.89 -15.64 -15.66
CA ARG A 269 -13.60 -14.93 -14.39
C ARG A 269 -12.67 -13.74 -14.61
N GLY A 270 -11.65 -13.86 -15.46
CA GLY A 270 -10.79 -12.75 -15.86
C GLY A 270 -11.57 -11.64 -16.57
N LYS A 271 -12.51 -11.97 -17.46
CA LYS A 271 -13.39 -11.01 -18.12
C LYS A 271 -14.45 -10.42 -17.18
N ALA A 272 -15.00 -11.22 -16.26
CA ALA A 272 -15.96 -10.74 -15.25
C ALA A 272 -15.30 -9.83 -14.21
N LEU A 273 -14.02 -10.04 -13.87
CA LEU A 273 -13.24 -9.14 -13.03
C LEU A 273 -12.99 -7.79 -13.72
N SER A 274 -12.78 -7.77 -15.04
CA SER A 274 -12.61 -6.50 -15.78
C SER A 274 -13.93 -5.73 -15.98
N GLN A 275 -15.08 -6.39 -15.94
CA GLN A 275 -16.39 -5.74 -16.12
C GLN A 275 -17.10 -5.35 -14.82
N ASN A 276 -16.75 -5.93 -13.68
CA ASN A 276 -17.41 -5.70 -12.37
C ASN A 276 -16.60 -4.92 -11.35
N THR A 277 -15.45 -4.39 -11.71
CA THR A 277 -14.49 -3.80 -10.73
C THR A 277 -14.92 -2.42 -10.20
N LEU A 278 -16.02 -1.85 -10.68
CA LEU A 278 -16.48 -0.52 -10.27
C LEU A 278 -17.79 -0.49 -9.47
N LEU A 279 -18.36 -1.63 -9.12
CA LEU A 279 -19.57 -1.68 -8.30
C LEU A 279 -19.20 -1.92 -6.83
N PHE A 280 -19.37 -0.87 -6.04
CA PHE A 280 -19.33 -0.91 -4.58
C PHE A 280 -20.33 -1.92 -4.04
N THR A 281 -19.86 -3.05 -3.57
CA THR A 281 -20.67 -3.96 -2.78
C THR A 281 -20.30 -3.83 -1.31
N LYS A 282 -21.32 -3.89 -0.47
CA LYS A 282 -21.30 -3.85 0.99
C LYS A 282 -20.07 -4.54 1.57
N GLU A 283 -19.47 -3.89 2.57
CA GLU A 283 -18.46 -4.44 3.45
C GLU A 283 -18.76 -5.87 3.86
N SER A 284 -17.96 -6.83 3.43
CA SER A 284 -17.86 -8.11 4.09
C SER A 284 -16.70 -8.02 5.07
N GLU A 285 -17.00 -8.10 6.34
CA GLU A 285 -16.08 -7.86 7.46
C GLU A 285 -14.95 -8.89 7.62
N ASP A 286 -14.76 -9.84 6.68
CA ASP A 286 -14.17 -11.13 7.04
C ASP A 286 -12.90 -11.54 6.31
N ASN A 287 -12.13 -10.66 5.69
CA ASN A 287 -11.17 -11.14 4.69
C ASN A 287 -9.68 -10.93 4.98
N ASP A 288 -9.25 -10.80 6.24
CA ASP A 288 -7.84 -10.60 6.54
C ASP A 288 -7.36 -11.34 7.80
N LEU A 289 -6.08 -11.27 8.08
CA LEU A 289 -5.47 -11.78 9.31
C LEU A 289 -5.93 -11.04 10.59
N SER A 290 -6.81 -10.04 10.48
CA SER A 290 -7.38 -9.31 11.61
C SER A 290 -8.08 -10.24 12.60
N SER A 291 -8.71 -11.30 12.11
CA SER A 291 -9.32 -12.35 12.94
C SER A 291 -8.32 -13.04 13.87
N LEU A 292 -7.06 -13.14 13.47
CA LEU A 292 -5.97 -13.67 14.29
C LEU A 292 -5.38 -12.57 15.18
N PHE A 293 -5.16 -11.37 14.66
CA PHE A 293 -4.49 -10.29 15.41
C PHE A 293 -5.32 -9.67 16.52
N ARG A 294 -6.64 -9.93 16.56
CA ARG A 294 -7.47 -9.58 17.73
C ARG A 294 -7.00 -10.22 19.03
N TYR A 295 -6.21 -11.29 18.97
CA TYR A 295 -5.62 -11.94 20.14
C TYR A 295 -4.33 -11.30 20.62
N LEU A 296 -3.77 -10.35 19.87
CA LEU A 296 -2.67 -9.53 20.37
C LEU A 296 -3.18 -8.60 21.47
N PRO A 297 -2.43 -8.40 22.57
CA PRO A 297 -2.82 -7.49 23.62
C PRO A 297 -3.00 -6.08 23.06
N LEU A 298 -4.00 -5.38 23.58
CA LEU A 298 -4.26 -3.97 23.23
C LEU A 298 -3.16 -3.04 23.73
N GLU A 299 -2.47 -3.42 24.78
CA GLU A 299 -1.27 -2.76 25.27
C GLU A 299 -0.08 -3.66 24.92
N ASP A 300 0.76 -3.21 23.99
CA ASP A 300 2.12 -3.72 23.96
C ASP A 300 2.72 -3.29 25.31
N ALA A 301 3.13 -4.26 26.12
CA ALA A 301 4.06 -3.97 27.19
C ALA A 301 5.20 -3.16 26.54
N PRO A 302 5.66 -2.05 27.15
CA PRO A 302 6.71 -1.24 26.55
C PRO A 302 7.89 -2.18 26.28
N ALA A 303 8.06 -2.59 25.03
CA ALA A 303 9.28 -3.21 24.57
C ALA A 303 10.35 -2.21 25.02
N SER A 304 11.43 -2.66 25.63
CA SER A 304 12.51 -1.79 26.01
C SER A 304 12.84 -0.97 24.77
N GLN A 305 12.49 0.33 24.77
CA GLN A 305 12.61 1.20 23.61
C GLN A 305 14.09 1.19 23.22
N SER A 306 14.40 0.51 22.13
CA SER A 306 15.76 0.52 21.60
C SER A 306 16.03 1.93 21.09
N LYS A 307 17.09 2.55 21.56
CA LYS A 307 17.55 3.84 21.04
C LYS A 307 18.47 3.61 19.87
N THR A 308 18.19 4.30 18.77
CA THR A 308 19.07 4.33 17.60
C THR A 308 19.72 5.70 17.51
N VAL A 309 21.06 5.75 17.53
CA VAL A 309 21.82 7.00 17.50
C VAL A 309 22.11 7.40 16.05
N TYR A 310 21.79 8.62 15.72
CA TYR A 310 22.06 9.24 14.42
C TYR A 310 22.97 10.44 14.62
N SER A 311 23.94 10.62 13.72
CA SER A 311 24.87 11.76 13.80
C SER A 311 25.03 12.45 12.46
N CYS A 312 25.17 13.76 12.49
CA CYS A 312 25.46 14.59 11.31
C CYS A 312 26.36 15.77 11.72
N LYS A 313 27.09 16.31 10.74
CA LYS A 313 27.91 17.51 10.90
C LYS A 313 27.50 18.54 9.85
N VAL A 314 27.43 19.80 10.27
CA VAL A 314 27.11 20.92 9.38
C VAL A 314 27.95 22.14 9.77
N SER A 315 28.36 22.91 8.77
CA SER A 315 29.03 24.18 9.01
C SER A 315 28.06 25.36 8.79
N ALA A 316 27.94 26.22 9.77
CA ALA A 316 27.13 27.43 9.65
C ALA A 316 27.71 28.44 8.65
N ALA A 317 28.98 28.29 8.25
CA ALA A 317 29.62 29.11 7.21
C ALA A 317 29.31 28.64 5.78
N ASP A 318 28.83 27.43 5.59
CA ASP A 318 28.53 26.92 4.26
C ASP A 318 27.44 27.77 3.59
N THR A 319 27.65 28.06 2.31
CA THR A 319 26.72 28.90 1.53
C THR A 319 25.56 28.09 0.94
N GLY A 320 25.74 26.76 0.83
CA GLY A 320 24.76 25.85 0.30
C GLY A 320 24.42 26.06 -1.18
N THR A 321 23.43 25.29 -1.64
CA THR A 321 22.87 25.42 -3.00
C THR A 321 21.52 26.12 -2.93
N SER A 322 21.34 27.17 -3.72
CA SER A 322 20.03 27.83 -3.80
C SER A 322 19.01 26.89 -4.42
N VAL A 323 17.90 26.71 -3.75
CA VAL A 323 16.82 25.84 -4.18
C VAL A 323 15.47 26.52 -4.04
N GLN A 324 14.56 26.17 -4.95
CA GLN A 324 13.18 26.64 -4.88
C GLN A 324 12.38 25.69 -3.96
N PRO A 325 11.53 26.21 -3.07
CA PRO A 325 10.73 25.39 -2.16
C PRO A 325 9.59 24.70 -2.94
N MET A 326 9.85 23.50 -3.49
CA MET A 326 8.92 22.76 -4.34
C MET A 326 7.56 22.47 -3.69
N TRP A 327 7.52 22.27 -2.36
CA TRP A 327 6.29 22.00 -1.60
C TRP A 327 5.37 23.22 -1.46
N ARG A 328 5.90 24.41 -1.66
CA ARG A 328 5.17 25.67 -1.62
C ARG A 328 4.62 26.05 -3.00
N ARG A 329 4.96 25.26 -4.00
CA ARG A 329 4.63 25.61 -5.37
C ARG A 329 3.21 25.25 -5.77
N LEU A 330 2.66 24.15 -5.22
CA LEU A 330 1.37 23.62 -5.63
C LEU A 330 0.50 23.25 -4.43
N LEU A 331 -0.72 23.78 -4.38
CA LEU A 331 -1.78 23.42 -3.46
C LEU A 331 -2.90 22.73 -4.24
N ASN A 332 -3.39 21.58 -3.75
CA ASN A 332 -4.60 20.93 -4.27
C ASN A 332 -5.77 21.14 -3.32
N PHE A 333 -6.94 21.54 -3.82
CA PHE A 333 -8.14 21.60 -2.98
C PHE A 333 -9.26 20.65 -3.42
N GLY A 334 -9.07 19.93 -4.54
CA GLY A 334 -9.98 18.89 -5.03
C GLY A 334 -10.80 19.34 -6.23
N TYR A 335 -12.11 19.42 -6.14
CA TYR A 335 -12.97 19.68 -7.28
C TYR A 335 -13.47 21.14 -7.32
N ALA A 336 -13.66 21.66 -8.54
CA ALA A 336 -14.07 23.04 -8.79
C ALA A 336 -15.34 23.43 -8.02
N ARG A 337 -16.32 22.54 -7.95
CA ARG A 337 -17.61 22.80 -7.28
C ARG A 337 -17.45 23.10 -5.80
N GLU A 338 -16.59 22.34 -5.10
CA GLU A 338 -16.32 22.56 -3.67
C GLU A 338 -15.60 23.87 -3.41
N GLY A 339 -14.81 24.37 -4.37
CA GLY A 339 -14.18 25.70 -4.29
C GLY A 339 -15.16 26.87 -4.27
N LEU A 340 -16.44 26.64 -4.55
CA LEU A 340 -17.51 27.62 -4.37
C LEU A 340 -18.08 27.65 -2.94
N LEU A 341 -17.74 26.68 -2.09
CA LEU A 341 -18.20 26.62 -0.71
C LEU A 341 -17.40 27.58 0.17
N ALA A 342 -18.10 28.40 0.95
CA ALA A 342 -17.47 29.38 1.83
C ALA A 342 -16.46 28.76 2.82
N ALA A 343 -16.75 27.57 3.35
CA ALA A 343 -15.85 26.86 4.26
C ALA A 343 -14.54 26.46 3.58
N VAL A 344 -14.58 26.01 2.32
CA VAL A 344 -13.39 25.65 1.53
C VAL A 344 -12.62 26.91 1.18
N GLN A 345 -13.29 28.00 0.79
CA GLN A 345 -12.66 29.30 0.52
C GLN A 345 -11.93 29.87 1.74
N GLN A 346 -12.49 29.70 2.95
CA GLN A 346 -11.80 30.07 4.20
C GLN A 346 -10.51 29.27 4.40
N GLN A 347 -10.52 27.96 4.13
CA GLN A 347 -9.32 27.10 4.23
C GLN A 347 -8.29 27.48 3.16
N ILE A 348 -8.70 27.76 1.92
CA ILE A 348 -7.82 28.23 0.83
C ILE A 348 -7.17 29.58 1.21
N SER A 349 -7.98 30.53 1.73
CA SER A 349 -7.46 31.85 2.14
C SER A 349 -6.49 31.71 3.33
N ARG A 350 -6.74 30.80 4.25
CA ARG A 350 -5.82 30.47 5.34
C ARG A 350 -4.51 29.89 4.79
N ALA A 351 -4.59 28.94 3.86
CA ALA A 351 -3.43 28.34 3.25
C ALA A 351 -2.53 29.37 2.54
N GLN A 352 -3.15 30.30 1.84
CA GLN A 352 -2.41 31.37 1.17
C GLN A 352 -1.75 32.33 2.17
N ARG A 353 -2.47 32.73 3.22
CA ARG A 353 -1.93 33.60 4.26
C ARG A 353 -0.80 32.95 5.06
N ASP A 354 -0.97 31.69 5.49
CA ASP A 354 -0.06 31.03 6.41
C ASP A 354 1.20 30.47 5.70
N ILE A 355 1.08 30.04 4.41
CA ILE A 355 2.18 29.44 3.65
C ILE A 355 2.53 30.25 2.39
N GLY A 356 1.56 30.69 1.62
CA GLY A 356 1.76 31.46 0.39
C GLY A 356 2.17 30.57 -0.78
N PHE A 357 1.26 29.72 -1.26
CA PHE A 357 1.47 28.87 -2.42
C PHE A 357 1.46 29.67 -3.73
N GLU A 358 2.23 29.21 -4.72
CA GLU A 358 2.30 29.84 -6.04
C GLU A 358 1.13 29.45 -6.92
N TYR A 359 0.83 28.14 -7.00
CA TYR A 359 -0.24 27.57 -7.81
C TYR A 359 -1.30 26.92 -6.94
N ILE A 360 -2.52 26.90 -7.47
CA ILE A 360 -3.63 26.12 -6.91
C ILE A 360 -4.24 25.23 -7.98
N ARG A 361 -4.34 23.92 -7.70
CA ARG A 361 -4.85 22.89 -8.63
C ARG A 361 -6.21 22.37 -8.18
N PHE A 362 -7.04 22.10 -9.17
CA PHE A 362 -8.35 21.50 -9.00
C PHE A 362 -8.80 20.76 -10.27
N HIS A 363 -9.70 19.81 -10.08
CA HIS A 363 -10.36 19.05 -11.14
C HIS A 363 -11.76 19.56 -11.44
N GLY A 364 -12.40 18.99 -12.47
CA GLY A 364 -13.83 19.06 -12.67
C GLY A 364 -14.33 20.45 -13.04
N ILE A 365 -13.53 21.26 -13.71
CA ILE A 365 -14.00 22.57 -14.22
C ILE A 365 -15.13 22.41 -15.24
N PHE A 366 -15.11 21.29 -16.00
CA PHE A 366 -16.15 20.99 -17.01
C PHE A 366 -17.22 20.02 -16.50
N ASP A 367 -17.16 19.61 -15.23
CA ASP A 367 -18.22 18.82 -14.58
C ASP A 367 -19.59 19.50 -14.72
N ASP A 368 -20.65 18.72 -14.89
CA ASP A 368 -22.02 19.24 -15.04
C ASP A 368 -22.42 20.17 -13.89
N ASN A 369 -21.87 19.96 -12.67
CA ASN A 369 -22.10 20.82 -11.52
C ASN A 369 -21.55 22.24 -11.69
N MET A 370 -20.60 22.46 -12.59
CA MET A 370 -20.06 23.77 -12.95
C MET A 370 -20.85 24.45 -14.08
N GLN A 371 -21.71 23.69 -14.77
CA GLN A 371 -22.63 24.16 -15.80
C GLN A 371 -21.98 24.91 -16.96
N ILE A 372 -20.68 24.67 -17.23
CA ILE A 372 -19.97 25.37 -18.31
C ILE A 372 -20.49 24.90 -19.67
N TYR A 373 -20.67 23.58 -19.87
CA TYR A 373 -21.13 23.04 -21.13
C TYR A 373 -22.66 22.90 -21.14
N GLN A 374 -23.27 23.54 -22.10
CA GLN A 374 -24.69 23.43 -22.41
C GLN A 374 -24.86 23.36 -23.92
N GLU A 375 -25.97 22.81 -24.38
CA GLU A 375 -26.38 22.81 -25.80
C GLU A 375 -27.72 23.52 -25.95
N ASP A 376 -27.88 24.23 -27.10
CA ASP A 376 -29.17 24.76 -27.47
C ASP A 376 -30.12 23.70 -28.05
N GLU A 377 -31.34 24.08 -28.43
CA GLU A 377 -32.33 23.15 -28.99
C GLU A 377 -31.89 22.48 -30.30
N ALA A 378 -30.91 23.03 -30.99
CA ALA A 378 -30.30 22.47 -32.19
C ALA A 378 -29.06 21.61 -31.88
N GLY A 379 -28.72 21.40 -30.63
CA GLY A 379 -27.55 20.64 -30.20
C GLY A 379 -26.22 21.38 -30.40
N GLN A 380 -26.26 22.73 -30.52
CA GLN A 380 -25.05 23.53 -30.66
C GLN A 380 -24.50 23.93 -29.30
N PRO A 381 -23.18 23.87 -29.08
CA PRO A 381 -22.55 24.24 -27.82
C PRO A 381 -22.83 25.70 -27.44
N LYS A 382 -23.30 25.91 -26.21
CA LYS A 382 -23.56 27.23 -25.60
C LYS A 382 -22.88 27.32 -24.24
N PRO A 383 -21.60 27.73 -24.13
CA PRO A 383 -20.88 27.79 -22.86
C PRO A 383 -21.48 28.80 -21.89
N ASN A 384 -21.50 28.44 -20.58
CA ASN A 384 -21.87 29.32 -19.48
C ASN A 384 -20.72 29.37 -18.45
N PHE A 385 -20.13 30.53 -18.25
CA PHE A 385 -18.94 30.68 -17.40
C PHE A 385 -19.25 31.21 -15.99
N LEU A 386 -20.51 31.32 -15.57
CA LEU A 386 -20.88 31.93 -14.29
C LEU A 386 -20.14 31.33 -13.10
N TYR A 387 -20.24 30.00 -12.91
CA TYR A 387 -19.58 29.34 -11.77
C TYR A 387 -18.05 29.26 -11.95
N ALA A 388 -17.57 29.10 -13.17
CA ALA A 388 -16.14 29.16 -13.45
C ALA A 388 -15.56 30.51 -13.06
N ASP A 389 -16.24 31.64 -13.44
CA ASP A 389 -15.81 32.97 -13.10
C ASP A 389 -15.81 33.23 -11.59
N MET A 390 -16.89 32.81 -10.90
CA MET A 390 -16.94 32.94 -9.43
C MET A 390 -15.76 32.24 -8.74
N LEU A 391 -15.38 31.04 -9.21
CA LEU A 391 -14.26 30.30 -8.67
C LEU A 391 -12.93 30.95 -9.02
N THR A 392 -12.68 31.18 -10.31
CA THR A 392 -11.40 31.71 -10.80
C THR A 392 -11.13 33.12 -10.31
N ASP A 393 -12.16 33.98 -10.22
CA ASP A 393 -12.05 35.34 -9.64
C ASP A 393 -11.60 35.26 -8.17
N PHE A 394 -12.22 34.38 -7.38
CA PHE A 394 -11.80 34.16 -6.00
C PHE A 394 -10.34 33.71 -5.92
N LEU A 395 -9.95 32.68 -6.66
CA LEU A 395 -8.59 32.14 -6.61
C LEU A 395 -7.53 33.16 -7.07
N VAL A 396 -7.79 33.88 -8.17
CA VAL A 396 -6.91 34.94 -8.66
C VAL A 396 -6.82 36.11 -7.66
N SER A 397 -7.93 36.48 -7.00
CA SER A 397 -7.92 37.51 -5.97
C SER A 397 -7.09 37.16 -4.74
N GLN A 398 -6.93 35.85 -4.45
CA GLN A 398 -6.01 35.36 -3.42
C GLN A 398 -4.53 35.35 -3.86
N GLY A 399 -4.24 35.71 -5.12
CA GLY A 399 -2.88 35.78 -5.66
C GLY A 399 -2.34 34.45 -6.23
N PHE A 400 -3.20 33.45 -6.45
CA PHE A 400 -2.78 32.19 -7.07
C PHE A 400 -2.64 32.29 -8.59
N LYS A 401 -1.66 31.57 -9.14
CA LYS A 401 -1.68 31.09 -10.51
C LYS A 401 -2.50 29.80 -10.56
N LEU A 402 -3.30 29.62 -11.60
CA LEU A 402 -4.19 28.47 -11.68
C LEU A 402 -3.49 27.29 -12.36
N TYR A 403 -3.72 26.09 -11.83
CA TYR A 403 -3.41 24.82 -12.46
C TYR A 403 -4.73 24.05 -12.62
N ILE A 404 -5.21 23.95 -13.85
CA ILE A 404 -6.55 23.49 -14.19
C ILE A 404 -6.47 22.19 -14.95
N GLU A 405 -7.02 21.12 -14.38
CA GLU A 405 -7.34 19.91 -15.13
C GLU A 405 -8.61 20.16 -15.95
N LEU A 406 -8.47 20.22 -17.29
CA LEU A 406 -9.57 20.40 -18.24
C LEU A 406 -10.39 19.10 -18.30
N GLY A 407 -11.35 18.98 -17.43
CA GLY A 407 -12.20 17.82 -17.13
C GLY A 407 -13.18 18.22 -16.02
N LEU A 408 -14.00 17.35 -15.45
CA LEU A 408 -14.36 16.05 -15.96
C LEU A 408 -15.23 16.15 -17.22
N MET A 409 -15.53 15.00 -17.87
CA MET A 409 -16.31 15.04 -19.11
C MET A 409 -17.77 15.45 -18.85
N PRO A 410 -18.29 16.49 -19.48
CA PRO A 410 -19.71 16.84 -19.42
C PRO A 410 -20.57 15.66 -19.89
N SER A 411 -21.68 15.37 -19.21
CA SER A 411 -22.58 14.28 -19.56
C SER A 411 -23.09 14.31 -21.02
N ALA A 412 -23.23 15.53 -21.57
CA ALA A 412 -23.65 15.70 -22.96
C ALA A 412 -22.54 15.33 -23.98
N LEU A 413 -21.29 15.28 -23.57
CA LEU A 413 -20.15 14.97 -24.45
C LEU A 413 -19.56 13.57 -24.21
N LYS A 414 -19.92 12.88 -23.16
CA LYS A 414 -19.34 11.57 -22.80
C LYS A 414 -19.54 10.52 -23.89
N LYS A 415 -18.53 9.70 -24.13
CA LYS A 415 -18.64 8.51 -24.96
C LYS A 415 -19.08 7.30 -24.15
N TYR A 416 -18.63 7.20 -22.89
CA TYR A 416 -18.88 6.09 -21.95
C TYR A 416 -19.47 6.62 -20.65
N ASP A 417 -20.29 5.80 -19.98
CA ASP A 417 -20.75 6.03 -18.62
C ASP A 417 -19.70 5.49 -17.63
N ILE A 418 -18.73 6.32 -17.29
CA ILE A 418 -17.63 5.96 -16.40
C ILE A 418 -17.69 6.84 -15.16
N PHE A 419 -18.17 6.26 -14.07
CA PHE A 419 -18.20 6.92 -12.77
C PHE A 419 -17.13 6.33 -11.88
N VAL A 420 -16.26 7.17 -11.35
CA VAL A 420 -15.21 6.77 -10.42
C VAL A 420 -15.61 7.24 -9.03
N LEU A 421 -15.54 6.33 -8.05
CA LEU A 421 -15.92 6.61 -6.68
C LEU A 421 -17.46 6.85 -6.54
N ASN A 422 -17.89 7.43 -5.44
CA ASN A 422 -19.31 7.75 -5.20
C ASN A 422 -19.76 9.08 -5.87
N ARG A 423 -19.05 9.53 -6.91
CA ARG A 423 -19.37 10.79 -7.59
C ARG A 423 -20.13 10.56 -8.89
N ILE A 424 -21.04 11.49 -9.20
CA ILE A 424 -21.78 11.54 -10.46
C ILE A 424 -20.92 12.12 -11.60
N SER A 425 -19.64 12.30 -11.38
CA SER A 425 -18.70 12.87 -12.35
C SER A 425 -18.18 11.81 -13.30
N ASN A 426 -17.98 12.16 -14.58
CA ASN A 426 -17.63 11.22 -15.63
C ASN A 426 -16.18 11.35 -16.12
N PHE A 427 -15.44 10.24 -16.14
CA PHE A 427 -14.04 10.15 -16.60
C PHE A 427 -13.91 9.64 -18.04
N SER A 428 -14.93 9.78 -18.87
CA SER A 428 -14.95 9.37 -20.27
C SER A 428 -14.08 10.26 -21.17
N VAL A 429 -13.72 9.72 -22.34
CA VAL A 429 -13.32 10.55 -23.50
C VAL A 429 -14.57 11.11 -24.17
N PRO A 430 -14.46 12.19 -24.98
CA PRO A 430 -15.61 12.77 -25.68
C PRO A 430 -16.09 11.88 -26.82
N ALA A 431 -17.41 11.80 -27.01
CA ALA A 431 -18.02 11.17 -28.17
C ALA A 431 -17.81 11.97 -29.47
N GLN A 432 -17.60 13.28 -29.34
CA GLN A 432 -17.37 14.23 -30.45
C GLN A 432 -16.20 15.12 -30.10
N SER A 433 -15.06 14.84 -30.71
CA SER A 433 -13.79 15.56 -30.43
C SER A 433 -13.87 17.03 -30.80
N GLU A 434 -14.67 17.40 -31.81
CA GLU A 434 -14.83 18.80 -32.27
C GLU A 434 -15.56 19.64 -31.21
N LYS A 435 -16.57 19.09 -30.53
CA LYS A 435 -17.28 19.79 -29.45
C LYS A 435 -16.39 19.97 -28.23
N TRP A 436 -15.58 18.97 -27.91
CA TRP A 436 -14.57 19.06 -26.86
C TRP A 436 -13.52 20.13 -27.16
N HIS A 437 -12.95 20.12 -28.36
CA HIS A 437 -12.02 21.13 -28.85
C HIS A 437 -12.63 22.55 -28.75
N PHE A 438 -13.88 22.70 -29.22
CA PHE A 438 -14.61 23.96 -29.13
C PHE A 438 -14.74 24.43 -27.67
N LEU A 439 -15.12 23.54 -26.73
CA LEU A 439 -15.27 23.85 -25.30
C LEU A 439 -13.97 24.41 -24.72
N ILE A 440 -12.82 23.74 -24.95
CA ILE A 440 -11.52 24.20 -24.49
C ILE A 440 -11.19 25.58 -25.07
N VAL A 441 -11.33 25.74 -26.39
CA VAL A 441 -11.00 27.00 -27.09
C VAL A 441 -11.86 28.16 -26.56
N GLN A 442 -13.17 27.97 -26.38
CA GLN A 442 -14.03 29.01 -25.86
C GLN A 442 -13.69 29.38 -24.41
N THR A 443 -13.40 28.38 -23.59
CA THR A 443 -13.03 28.59 -22.18
C THR A 443 -11.72 29.38 -22.07
N LEU A 444 -10.70 29.02 -22.83
CA LEU A 444 -9.42 29.70 -22.80
C LEU A 444 -9.52 31.14 -23.34
N ARG A 445 -10.27 31.36 -24.44
CA ARG A 445 -10.53 32.72 -24.98
C ARG A 445 -11.28 33.56 -23.97
N HIS A 446 -12.26 32.99 -23.26
CA HIS A 446 -12.99 33.69 -22.19
C HIS A 446 -12.03 34.14 -21.08
N TRP A 447 -11.19 33.24 -20.58
CA TRP A 447 -10.23 33.59 -19.53
C TRP A 447 -9.16 34.59 -19.99
N ILE A 448 -8.67 34.47 -21.23
CA ILE A 448 -7.73 35.49 -21.80
C ILE A 448 -8.42 36.85 -21.89
N SER A 449 -9.68 36.92 -22.33
CA SER A 449 -10.45 38.16 -22.36
C SER A 449 -10.67 38.74 -20.95
N ARG A 450 -10.85 37.91 -19.93
CA ARG A 450 -11.14 38.32 -18.55
C ARG A 450 -9.90 38.75 -17.77
N TYR A 451 -8.82 37.96 -17.85
CA TYR A 451 -7.63 38.12 -17.00
C TYR A 451 -6.40 38.62 -17.74
N GLY A 452 -6.47 38.73 -19.06
CA GLY A 452 -5.35 39.09 -19.91
C GLY A 452 -4.45 37.90 -20.31
N GLN A 453 -3.90 37.97 -21.51
CA GLN A 453 -3.09 36.90 -22.09
C GLN A 453 -1.85 36.58 -21.25
N GLU A 454 -1.14 37.56 -20.74
CA GLU A 454 0.08 37.38 -19.95
C GLU A 454 -0.24 36.66 -18.61
N THR A 455 -1.38 36.93 -17.98
CA THR A 455 -1.81 36.25 -16.77
C THR A 455 -2.10 34.76 -17.04
N VAL A 456 -2.89 34.47 -18.11
CA VAL A 456 -3.29 33.10 -18.44
C VAL A 456 -2.09 32.29 -18.92
N ARG A 457 -1.08 32.87 -19.55
CA ARG A 457 0.20 32.21 -19.88
C ARG A 457 0.95 31.69 -18.64
N THR A 458 0.75 32.29 -17.48
CA THR A 458 1.35 31.82 -16.25
C THR A 458 0.64 30.57 -15.67
N TRP A 459 -0.58 30.26 -16.13
CA TRP A 459 -1.36 29.12 -15.68
C TRP A 459 -0.83 27.81 -16.25
N ARG A 460 -1.34 26.70 -15.74
CA ARG A 460 -1.01 25.35 -16.16
C ARG A 460 -2.29 24.59 -16.50
N PHE A 461 -2.23 23.80 -17.55
CA PHE A 461 -3.37 23.03 -18.03
C PHE A 461 -2.98 21.57 -18.21
N THR A 462 -3.87 20.66 -17.87
CA THR A 462 -3.78 19.23 -18.13
C THR A 462 -5.16 18.68 -18.47
N VAL A 463 -5.23 17.42 -18.83
CA VAL A 463 -6.47 16.63 -18.91
C VAL A 463 -6.39 15.45 -17.97
N MET A 464 -7.44 14.62 -17.92
CA MET A 464 -7.46 13.41 -17.12
C MET A 464 -6.19 12.56 -17.32
N GLY A 465 -5.80 11.82 -16.26
CA GLY A 465 -4.54 11.10 -16.25
C GLY A 465 -4.56 9.78 -17.04
N ILE A 466 -3.36 9.33 -17.42
CA ILE A 466 -3.11 8.09 -18.19
C ILE A 466 -3.60 6.80 -17.48
N HIS A 467 -3.95 6.85 -16.20
CA HIS A 467 -4.49 5.71 -15.46
C HIS A 467 -5.93 5.33 -15.86
N VAL A 468 -6.67 6.22 -16.53
CA VAL A 468 -8.08 5.99 -16.89
C VAL A 468 -8.27 4.69 -17.70
N PRO A 469 -7.48 4.40 -18.74
CA PRO A 469 -7.58 3.13 -19.47
C PRO A 469 -7.36 1.87 -18.61
N VAL A 470 -6.64 1.96 -17.51
CA VAL A 470 -6.40 0.81 -16.62
C VAL A 470 -7.66 0.40 -15.86
N PHE A 471 -8.54 1.36 -15.58
CA PHE A 471 -9.72 1.15 -14.73
C PHE A 471 -11.04 1.24 -15.47
N THR A 472 -11.02 1.49 -16.79
CA THR A 472 -12.22 1.79 -17.57
C THR A 472 -12.17 1.10 -18.91
N ASP A 473 -13.27 1.22 -19.67
CA ASP A 473 -13.38 0.71 -21.06
C ASP A 473 -12.72 1.65 -22.11
N VAL A 474 -12.11 2.77 -21.68
CA VAL A 474 -11.35 3.66 -22.58
C VAL A 474 -10.06 2.95 -22.99
N SER A 475 -9.77 2.86 -24.28
CA SER A 475 -8.50 2.31 -24.75
C SER A 475 -7.35 3.34 -24.60
N TYR A 476 -6.10 2.87 -24.65
CA TYR A 476 -4.93 3.77 -24.62
C TYR A 476 -4.88 4.66 -25.86
N GLU A 477 -5.28 4.14 -27.02
CA GLU A 477 -5.37 4.90 -28.27
C GLU A 477 -6.38 6.03 -28.16
N GLU A 478 -7.56 5.77 -27.57
CA GLU A 478 -8.57 6.81 -27.32
C GLU A 478 -8.07 7.87 -26.34
N TYR A 479 -7.35 7.45 -25.30
CA TYR A 479 -6.73 8.37 -24.35
C TYR A 479 -5.67 9.24 -25.05
N TYR A 480 -4.79 8.66 -25.88
CA TYR A 480 -3.74 9.41 -26.57
C TYR A 480 -4.33 10.42 -27.56
N GLU A 481 -5.38 10.05 -28.29
CA GLU A 481 -6.10 10.96 -29.17
C GLU A 481 -6.81 12.08 -28.42
N HIS A 482 -7.41 11.77 -27.27
CA HIS A 482 -8.02 12.76 -26.38
C HIS A 482 -6.98 13.76 -25.86
N TYR A 483 -5.81 13.25 -25.44
CA TYR A 483 -4.68 14.11 -25.01
C TYR A 483 -4.22 15.02 -26.15
N ARG A 484 -3.97 14.45 -27.34
CA ARG A 484 -3.54 15.22 -28.52
C ARG A 484 -4.53 16.32 -28.89
N ASN A 485 -5.80 15.98 -29.00
CA ASN A 485 -6.87 16.94 -29.33
C ASN A 485 -6.94 18.08 -28.31
N SER A 486 -6.80 17.77 -27.03
CA SER A 486 -6.79 18.78 -25.96
C SER A 486 -5.55 19.66 -26.02
N TRP A 487 -4.37 19.09 -26.28
CA TRP A 487 -3.14 19.83 -26.52
C TRP A 487 -3.26 20.78 -27.71
N GLU A 488 -3.75 20.30 -28.85
CA GLU A 488 -4.00 21.08 -30.06
C GLU A 488 -4.99 22.24 -29.80
N ALA A 489 -6.07 21.97 -29.05
CA ALA A 489 -7.05 22.98 -28.67
C ALA A 489 -6.40 24.11 -27.85
N VAL A 490 -5.60 23.78 -26.85
CA VAL A 490 -4.88 24.76 -26.03
C VAL A 490 -3.88 25.55 -26.86
N LYS A 491 -3.05 24.89 -27.67
CA LYS A 491 -2.02 25.54 -28.49
C LYS A 491 -2.59 26.35 -29.66
N SER A 492 -3.79 26.01 -30.12
CA SER A 492 -4.48 26.81 -31.16
C SER A 492 -4.94 28.17 -30.66
N VAL A 493 -5.18 28.33 -29.37
CA VAL A 493 -5.53 29.63 -28.77
C VAL A 493 -4.30 30.50 -28.56
N ASP A 494 -3.26 29.94 -27.96
CA ASP A 494 -1.98 30.58 -27.76
C ASP A 494 -0.88 29.55 -27.55
N PRO A 495 0.12 29.43 -28.44
CA PRO A 495 1.24 28.49 -28.30
C PRO A 495 2.05 28.68 -27.02
N GLY A 496 1.98 29.86 -26.37
CA GLY A 496 2.66 30.14 -25.08
C GLY A 496 1.98 29.54 -23.87
N LEU A 497 0.74 29.03 -23.99
CA LEU A 497 0.06 28.35 -22.89
C LEU A 497 0.75 27.01 -22.56
N GLN A 498 0.83 26.71 -21.29
CA GLN A 498 1.55 25.53 -20.79
C GLN A 498 0.60 24.35 -20.58
N PHE A 499 0.84 23.25 -21.30
CA PHE A 499 0.05 22.04 -21.24
C PHE A 499 0.90 20.85 -20.81
N GLY A 500 0.53 20.21 -19.69
CA GLY A 500 1.26 19.11 -19.07
C GLY A 500 0.63 17.75 -19.35
N GLY A 501 1.33 16.71 -18.97
CA GLY A 501 0.88 15.31 -19.04
C GLY A 501 2.00 14.33 -18.72
N PRO A 502 1.68 13.03 -18.66
CA PRO A 502 0.37 12.39 -18.90
C PRO A 502 -0.61 12.49 -17.72
N GLY A 503 -0.20 12.96 -16.54
CA GLY A 503 -1.01 12.89 -15.33
C GLY A 503 -1.21 11.46 -14.79
N GLY A 504 -1.97 11.32 -13.72
CA GLY A 504 -2.39 10.04 -13.18
C GLY A 504 -1.30 9.25 -12.45
N PHE A 505 -1.64 8.02 -12.09
CA PHE A 505 -0.78 7.14 -11.28
C PHE A 505 0.38 6.56 -12.10
N ALA A 506 1.54 7.17 -12.03
CA ALA A 506 2.73 6.69 -12.74
C ALA A 506 3.15 5.29 -12.28
N SER A 507 2.95 4.93 -11.01
CA SER A 507 3.28 3.59 -10.50
C SER A 507 2.47 2.49 -11.19
N ILE A 508 1.18 2.71 -11.41
CA ILE A 508 0.29 1.77 -12.11
C ILE A 508 0.61 1.75 -13.62
N ALA A 509 0.76 2.93 -14.21
CA ALA A 509 1.13 3.06 -15.61
C ALA A 509 2.53 2.50 -15.92
N TRP A 510 3.38 2.45 -14.91
CA TRP A 510 4.73 1.91 -14.97
C TRP A 510 4.79 0.39 -15.06
N ASP A 511 3.99 -0.29 -14.24
CA ASP A 511 3.91 -1.75 -14.23
C ASP A 511 3.40 -2.31 -15.57
N ALA A 512 2.72 -1.47 -16.35
CA ALA A 512 2.19 -1.80 -17.67
C ALA A 512 3.03 -1.26 -18.86
N ASP A 513 4.22 -0.70 -18.64
CA ASP A 513 5.09 -0.07 -19.65
C ASP A 513 4.42 1.03 -20.50
N ILE A 514 3.39 1.67 -19.98
CA ILE A 514 2.54 2.62 -20.72
C ILE A 514 3.21 3.97 -20.94
N LEU A 515 4.04 4.41 -19.98
CA LEU A 515 4.71 5.73 -20.08
C LEU A 515 5.67 5.85 -21.27
N PRO A 516 6.51 4.86 -21.60
CA PRO A 516 7.31 4.86 -22.82
C PRO A 516 6.48 5.00 -24.08
N ASP A 517 5.32 4.33 -24.17
CA ASP A 517 4.42 4.38 -25.33
C ASP A 517 3.78 5.76 -25.47
N PHE A 518 3.32 6.36 -24.37
CA PHE A 518 2.81 7.72 -24.37
C PHE A 518 3.85 8.74 -24.82
N PHE A 519 5.08 8.65 -24.30
CA PHE A 519 6.15 9.56 -24.70
C PHE A 519 6.51 9.42 -26.18
N ARG A 520 6.58 8.20 -26.69
CA ARG A 520 6.79 7.93 -28.12
C ARG A 520 5.68 8.57 -28.96
N PHE A 521 4.41 8.28 -28.63
CA PHE A 521 3.24 8.85 -29.31
C PHE A 521 3.32 10.39 -29.35
N THR A 522 3.58 11.03 -28.23
CA THR A 522 3.59 12.51 -28.16
C THR A 522 4.75 13.15 -28.91
N VAL A 523 5.93 12.49 -28.96
CA VAL A 523 7.06 12.93 -29.77
C VAL A 523 6.75 12.78 -31.26
N GLU A 524 6.23 11.63 -31.70
CA GLU A 524 5.90 11.36 -33.11
C GLU A 524 4.80 12.28 -33.63
N ASN A 525 3.84 12.67 -32.78
CA ASN A 525 2.72 13.54 -33.16
C ASN A 525 2.94 15.03 -32.85
N GLY A 526 4.13 15.43 -32.36
CA GLY A 526 4.48 16.82 -32.10
C GLY A 526 3.67 17.47 -30.97
N CYS A 527 3.09 16.68 -30.06
CA CYS A 527 2.28 17.15 -28.94
C CYS A 527 2.91 16.80 -27.58
N PHE A 528 4.25 16.79 -27.50
CA PHE A 528 4.96 16.51 -26.25
C PHE A 528 4.62 17.54 -25.16
N PRO A 529 4.41 17.10 -23.90
CA PRO A 529 4.04 18.01 -22.81
C PRO A 529 5.10 19.07 -22.52
N ASP A 530 4.68 20.29 -22.19
CA ASP A 530 5.60 21.36 -21.74
C ASP A 530 6.19 21.05 -20.35
N PHE A 531 5.52 20.25 -19.55
CA PHE A 531 5.96 19.75 -18.25
C PHE A 531 5.35 18.37 -17.98
N ILE A 532 6.12 17.48 -17.39
CA ILE A 532 5.66 16.15 -17.04
C ILE A 532 4.89 16.20 -15.74
N THR A 533 3.74 15.54 -15.71
CA THR A 533 2.89 15.44 -14.52
C THR A 533 2.67 13.99 -14.13
N THR A 534 2.62 13.71 -12.83
CA THR A 534 2.26 12.41 -12.30
C THR A 534 1.71 12.53 -10.88
N GLN A 535 0.89 11.56 -10.51
CA GLN A 535 0.41 11.36 -9.15
C GLN A 535 1.35 10.40 -8.42
N ASN A 536 1.71 10.74 -7.19
CA ASN A 536 2.65 9.98 -6.35
C ASN A 536 1.93 9.41 -5.14
N TYR A 537 1.50 8.17 -5.27
CA TYR A 537 0.97 7.34 -4.19
C TYR A 537 1.83 6.07 -4.12
N PRO A 538 2.45 5.75 -2.97
CA PRO A 538 3.36 4.60 -2.86
C PRO A 538 2.56 3.27 -2.81
N HIS A 539 2.01 2.88 -3.94
CA HIS A 539 1.23 1.67 -4.12
C HIS A 539 1.76 0.83 -5.28
N HIS A 540 1.57 -0.48 -5.19
CA HIS A 540 1.82 -1.46 -6.25
C HIS A 540 0.53 -2.17 -6.62
N ASN A 541 0.47 -2.67 -7.87
CA ASN A 541 -0.60 -3.56 -8.29
C ASN A 541 -0.59 -4.86 -7.49
N VAL A 542 -1.78 -5.40 -7.28
CA VAL A 542 -2.02 -6.64 -6.55
C VAL A 542 -1.31 -7.84 -7.15
N GLU A 543 -1.18 -7.91 -8.48
CA GLU A 543 -0.59 -9.03 -9.18
C GLU A 543 0.92 -9.19 -8.95
N THR A 544 1.61 -8.14 -8.53
CA THR A 544 3.06 -8.18 -8.28
C THR A 544 3.45 -8.78 -6.93
N ASP A 545 2.52 -8.81 -5.97
CA ASP A 545 2.72 -9.39 -4.62
C ASP A 545 1.84 -10.64 -4.39
N ALA A 546 1.64 -11.45 -5.42
CA ALA A 546 0.69 -12.58 -5.45
C ALA A 546 0.85 -13.63 -4.32
N GLU A 547 1.98 -13.65 -3.64
CA GLU A 547 2.23 -14.59 -2.52
C GLU A 547 1.42 -14.24 -1.25
N PHE A 548 1.00 -12.98 -1.09
CA PHE A 548 0.29 -12.49 0.10
C PHE A 548 -1.13 -12.01 -0.18
N MET A 549 -1.56 -12.09 -1.44
CA MET A 549 -2.76 -11.42 -1.89
C MET A 549 -3.90 -12.40 -2.12
N HIS A 550 -4.48 -12.85 -1.05
CA HIS A 550 -5.72 -13.59 -1.14
C HIS A 550 -6.92 -12.73 -0.73
N THR A 551 -7.69 -12.29 -1.73
CA THR A 551 -9.15 -12.14 -1.75
C THR A 551 -9.83 -11.00 -1.03
N SER A 552 -9.26 -10.34 -0.04
CA SER A 552 -9.95 -9.24 0.64
C SER A 552 -9.85 -7.90 -0.09
N VAL A 553 -8.92 -7.80 -1.02
CA VAL A 553 -8.60 -6.53 -1.72
C VAL A 553 -9.62 -6.17 -2.79
N ALA A 554 -10.37 -7.15 -3.31
CA ALA A 554 -11.37 -6.93 -4.37
C ALA A 554 -12.57 -6.05 -3.95
N GLN A 555 -12.70 -5.72 -2.66
CA GLN A 555 -13.82 -4.95 -2.14
C GLN A 555 -13.48 -3.50 -1.82
N ASP A 556 -12.20 -3.15 -1.81
CA ASP A 556 -11.76 -1.78 -1.59
C ASP A 556 -11.32 -1.16 -2.92
N PHE A 557 -11.52 0.12 -3.00
CA PHE A 557 -11.41 1.08 -4.07
C PHE A 557 -10.43 0.77 -5.23
N LEU A 558 -9.25 0.25 -4.93
CA LEU A 558 -8.27 -0.20 -5.92
C LEU A 558 -7.58 -1.47 -5.40
N PRO A 559 -7.37 -2.47 -6.27
CA PRO A 559 -6.64 -3.68 -5.90
C PRO A 559 -5.14 -3.38 -5.80
N THR A 560 -4.74 -2.61 -4.79
CA THR A 560 -3.37 -2.18 -4.58
C THR A 560 -2.91 -2.45 -3.16
N THR A 561 -1.60 -2.65 -2.98
CA THR A 561 -0.92 -2.70 -1.70
C THR A 561 -0.02 -1.49 -1.52
N LEU A 562 0.21 -1.08 -0.27
CA LEU A 562 1.19 -0.05 0.03
C LEU A 562 2.60 -0.56 -0.25
N SER A 563 3.40 0.24 -0.93
CA SER A 563 4.78 -0.08 -1.20
C SER A 563 5.60 -0.24 0.08
N GLY A 564 6.51 -1.20 0.09
CA GLY A 564 7.54 -1.33 1.13
C GLY A 564 8.79 -0.50 0.85
N ASP A 565 8.82 0.22 -0.26
CA ASP A 565 9.93 1.08 -0.64
C ASP A 565 9.84 2.42 0.08
N ARG A 566 10.70 2.61 1.08
CA ARG A 566 10.82 3.86 1.84
C ARG A 566 11.13 5.07 0.95
N HIS A 567 11.83 4.84 -0.16
CA HIS A 567 12.31 5.84 -1.10
C HIS A 567 11.46 5.91 -2.39
N PHE A 568 10.22 5.47 -2.31
CA PHE A 568 9.33 5.33 -3.46
C PHE A 568 9.28 6.59 -4.33
N THR A 569 9.08 7.76 -3.73
CA THR A 569 9.01 9.04 -4.46
C THR A 569 10.29 9.35 -5.20
N ARG A 570 11.44 9.18 -4.55
CA ARG A 570 12.77 9.39 -5.17
C ARG A 570 13.00 8.43 -6.33
N ASN A 571 12.66 7.15 -6.14
CA ASN A 571 12.84 6.13 -7.16
C ASN A 571 11.91 6.37 -8.35
N LEU A 572 10.66 6.80 -8.12
CA LEU A 572 9.73 7.23 -9.17
C LEU A 572 10.31 8.39 -9.98
N CYS A 573 10.78 9.44 -9.32
CA CYS A 573 11.40 10.59 -9.99
C CYS A 573 12.65 10.18 -10.78
N GLY A 574 13.49 9.32 -10.22
CA GLY A 574 14.68 8.79 -10.90
C GLY A 574 14.36 8.05 -12.18
N ARG A 575 13.31 7.23 -12.18
CA ARG A 575 12.83 6.52 -13.36
C ARG A 575 12.27 7.48 -14.43
N LEU A 576 11.48 8.47 -14.04
CA LEU A 576 11.00 9.51 -14.97
C LEU A 576 12.17 10.26 -15.63
N CYS A 577 13.16 10.69 -14.86
CA CYS A 577 14.37 11.30 -15.40
C CYS A 577 15.12 10.39 -16.37
N HIS A 578 15.17 9.09 -16.10
CA HIS A 578 15.79 8.11 -17.02
C HIS A 578 15.04 8.00 -18.35
N LEU A 579 13.71 7.92 -18.30
CA LEU A 579 12.88 7.88 -19.51
C LEU A 579 13.02 9.16 -20.34
N LEU A 580 12.97 10.31 -19.70
CA LEU A 580 13.10 11.61 -20.39
C LEU A 580 14.48 11.74 -21.06
N ARG A 581 15.53 11.27 -20.40
CA ARG A 581 16.88 11.26 -20.99
C ARG A 581 16.98 10.35 -22.22
N ALA A 582 16.29 9.20 -22.21
CA ALA A 582 16.26 8.26 -23.33
C ALA A 582 15.63 8.83 -24.61
N ILE A 583 14.88 9.92 -24.51
CA ILE A 583 14.22 10.63 -25.62
C ILE A 583 14.72 12.07 -25.81
N ASP A 584 15.87 12.43 -25.24
CA ASP A 584 16.48 13.76 -25.29
C ASP A 584 15.54 14.87 -24.77
N ARG A 585 14.84 14.63 -23.66
CA ARG A 585 13.89 15.57 -23.00
C ARG A 585 14.18 15.77 -21.51
N GLU A 586 15.41 15.55 -21.04
CA GLU A 586 15.82 15.63 -19.63
C GLU A 586 15.62 17.02 -18.99
N GLN A 587 15.47 18.08 -19.79
CA GLN A 587 15.20 19.45 -19.30
C GLN A 587 13.71 19.71 -19.05
N THR A 588 12.82 18.77 -19.39
CA THR A 588 11.39 18.96 -19.18
C THR A 588 11.07 18.93 -17.68
N PRO A 589 10.41 19.98 -17.14
CA PRO A 589 10.09 20.05 -15.72
C PRO A 589 9.19 18.90 -15.26
N ILE A 590 9.45 18.31 -14.07
CA ILE A 590 8.62 17.28 -13.45
C ILE A 590 7.79 17.89 -12.32
N TRP A 591 6.49 17.72 -12.39
CA TRP A 591 5.52 18.15 -11.38
C TRP A 591 4.83 16.94 -10.78
N LEU A 592 5.06 16.67 -9.51
CA LEU A 592 4.25 15.72 -8.74
C LEU A 592 2.94 16.42 -8.39
N GLU A 593 1.93 16.25 -9.24
CA GLU A 593 0.68 17.02 -9.17
C GLU A 593 -0.22 16.59 -7.99
N GLU A 594 -0.15 15.32 -7.60
CA GLU A 594 -0.82 14.79 -6.42
C GLU A 594 0.12 13.87 -5.64
N CYS A 595 0.29 14.14 -4.37
CA CYS A 595 1.14 13.34 -3.48
C CYS A 595 0.41 13.03 -2.19
N ASN A 596 0.31 11.74 -1.84
CA ASN A 596 -0.11 11.31 -0.53
C ASN A 596 0.58 10.00 -0.15
N SER A 597 0.61 9.68 1.14
CA SER A 597 1.21 8.44 1.65
C SER A 597 0.39 7.20 1.33
N THR A 598 -0.86 7.36 0.95
CA THR A 598 -1.78 6.29 0.59
C THR A 598 -2.86 6.82 -0.35
N ILE A 599 -3.34 5.93 -1.23
CA ILE A 599 -4.56 6.16 -2.02
C ILE A 599 -5.82 5.71 -1.26
N TRP A 600 -5.65 5.03 -0.12
CA TRP A 600 -6.77 4.55 0.67
C TRP A 600 -7.38 5.71 1.47
N GLN A 601 -8.56 6.12 1.09
CA GLN A 601 -9.39 6.99 1.93
C GLN A 601 -9.90 6.17 3.12
N ARG A 602 -10.21 6.79 4.23
CA ARG A 602 -10.52 6.13 5.52
C ARG A 602 -9.31 5.50 6.20
N ASP A 603 -8.11 5.91 5.83
CA ASP A 603 -6.88 5.51 6.49
C ASP A 603 -6.58 6.45 7.68
N LEU A 604 -6.98 6.02 8.88
CA LEU A 604 -6.80 6.79 10.12
C LEU A 604 -5.34 7.15 10.42
N SER A 605 -4.37 6.42 9.86
CA SER A 605 -2.96 6.78 9.98
C SER A 605 -2.66 8.15 9.38
N GLY A 606 -3.45 8.57 8.39
CA GLY A 606 -3.36 9.88 7.76
C GLY A 606 -3.69 11.06 8.67
N ASP A 607 -4.44 10.84 9.75
CA ASP A 607 -4.79 11.86 10.75
C ASP A 607 -3.72 12.01 11.85
N THR A 608 -2.77 11.07 11.95
CA THR A 608 -1.73 11.01 12.98
C THR A 608 -0.51 11.88 12.66
N CYS A 609 0.45 11.96 13.59
CA CYS A 609 1.76 12.60 13.37
C CYS A 609 2.57 11.95 12.23
N TYR A 610 2.26 10.71 11.85
CA TYR A 610 2.87 10.04 10.69
C TYR A 610 2.84 10.91 9.43
N LYS A 611 1.72 11.60 9.16
CA LYS A 611 1.58 12.44 7.98
C LYS A 611 2.59 13.60 7.98
N ALA A 612 2.89 14.16 9.14
CA ALA A 612 3.90 15.21 9.29
C ALA A 612 5.31 14.68 8.98
N ALA A 613 5.67 13.53 9.54
CA ALA A 613 6.97 12.91 9.31
C ALA A 613 7.14 12.44 7.85
N TRP A 614 6.09 11.83 7.26
CA TRP A 614 6.08 11.43 5.84
C TRP A 614 6.28 12.61 4.89
N LEU A 615 5.59 13.73 5.13
CA LEU A 615 5.76 14.95 4.32
C LEU A 615 7.19 15.46 4.39
N CYS A 616 7.76 15.57 5.60
CA CYS A 616 9.14 16.04 5.78
C CYS A 616 10.14 15.12 5.09
N HIS A 617 9.98 13.79 5.21
CA HIS A 617 10.82 12.79 4.55
C HIS A 617 10.73 12.89 3.01
N SER A 618 9.50 12.83 2.47
CA SER A 618 9.29 12.88 1.02
C SER A 618 9.80 14.18 0.39
N ILE A 619 9.67 15.30 1.11
CA ILE A 619 10.18 16.60 0.65
C ILE A 619 11.71 16.64 0.72
N ALA A 620 12.32 16.20 1.83
CA ALA A 620 13.77 16.20 2.01
C ALA A 620 14.50 15.38 0.93
N GLU A 621 13.97 14.20 0.60
CA GLU A 621 14.54 13.32 -0.43
C GLU A 621 14.49 13.89 -1.85
N ASN A 622 13.48 14.71 -2.14
CA ASN A 622 13.18 15.19 -3.49
C ASN A 622 13.40 16.69 -3.66
N TYR A 623 14.06 17.34 -2.67
CA TYR A 623 14.18 18.78 -2.57
C TYR A 623 14.71 19.50 -3.84
N ALA A 624 15.55 18.84 -4.62
CA ALA A 624 16.11 19.35 -5.87
C ALA A 624 15.69 18.58 -7.12
N ALA A 625 14.91 17.50 -6.97
CA ALA A 625 14.61 16.57 -8.07
C ALA A 625 13.38 16.99 -8.88
N VAL A 626 12.43 17.69 -8.27
CA VAL A 626 11.17 18.08 -8.91
C VAL A 626 10.87 19.56 -8.74
N GLN A 627 10.07 20.12 -9.66
CA GLN A 627 9.71 21.53 -9.64
C GLN A 627 8.50 21.83 -8.77
N ALA A 628 7.62 20.85 -8.54
CA ALA A 628 6.47 20.98 -7.66
C ALA A 628 6.12 19.67 -6.97
N PHE A 629 5.68 19.77 -5.72
CA PHE A 629 5.14 18.68 -4.90
C PHE A 629 3.77 19.12 -4.40
N GLY A 630 2.70 18.65 -5.04
CA GLY A 630 1.33 18.99 -4.70
C GLY A 630 0.73 17.96 -3.75
N TYR A 631 0.62 18.30 -2.47
CA TYR A 631 -0.06 17.41 -1.52
C TYR A 631 -1.55 17.24 -1.89
N TRP A 632 -2.06 16.03 -1.92
CA TRP A 632 -3.47 15.70 -2.07
C TRP A 632 -4.06 15.38 -0.71
N LEU A 633 -4.91 16.21 -0.08
CA LEU A 633 -5.38 17.52 -0.54
C LEU A 633 -5.57 18.46 0.66
N LEU A 634 -6.10 19.68 0.44
CA LEU A 634 -6.25 20.69 1.48
C LEU A 634 -7.32 20.33 2.53
N THR A 635 -8.45 19.76 2.11
CA THR A 635 -9.67 19.71 2.92
C THR A 635 -10.35 18.35 2.94
N ASP A 636 -10.90 17.95 4.09
CA ASP A 636 -11.76 16.76 4.20
C ASP A 636 -13.19 16.99 3.69
N PHE A 637 -13.51 18.15 3.11
CA PHE A 637 -14.79 18.35 2.42
C PHE A 637 -14.96 17.44 1.21
N ILE A 638 -13.88 16.91 0.66
CA ILE A 638 -13.89 16.03 -0.49
C ILE A 638 -13.93 14.59 -0.01
N GLU A 639 -15.11 14.03 -0.02
CA GLU A 639 -15.37 12.66 0.37
C GLU A 639 -15.75 11.84 -0.87
N GLU A 640 -14.88 10.89 -1.20
CA GLU A 640 -15.04 10.05 -2.39
C GLU A 640 -15.68 8.69 -2.07
N ARG A 641 -15.81 8.33 -0.79
CA ARG A 641 -16.37 7.03 -0.35
C ARG A 641 -17.71 7.12 0.38
N GLY A 642 -18.35 8.27 0.39
CA GLY A 642 -19.61 8.50 1.05
C GLY A 642 -19.49 9.19 2.41
N ALA A 643 -20.61 9.30 3.15
CA ALA A 643 -20.69 10.09 4.38
C ALA A 643 -19.73 9.58 5.47
N PHE A 644 -19.08 10.51 6.14
CA PHE A 644 -18.22 10.26 7.31
C PHE A 644 -19.01 10.52 8.62
N THR A 645 -18.59 9.85 9.68
CA THR A 645 -19.26 9.95 10.99
C THR A 645 -18.44 10.69 12.04
N HIS A 646 -17.12 10.77 11.85
CA HIS A 646 -16.20 11.39 12.80
C HIS A 646 -15.47 12.57 12.18
N ILE A 647 -15.04 13.52 13.01
CA ILE A 647 -14.21 14.66 12.56
C ILE A 647 -12.85 14.19 12.01
N PHE A 648 -12.29 13.13 12.58
CA PHE A 648 -11.11 12.43 12.10
C PHE A 648 -11.55 11.05 11.61
N HIS A 649 -11.49 10.84 10.33
CA HIS A 649 -12.00 9.64 9.66
C HIS A 649 -11.04 9.07 8.62
N GLY A 650 -9.75 9.50 8.66
CA GLY A 650 -8.77 9.11 7.66
C GLY A 650 -8.98 9.74 6.29
N GLY A 651 -9.56 10.94 6.26
CA GLY A 651 -9.64 11.75 5.04
C GLY A 651 -8.28 12.28 4.61
N TYR A 652 -8.14 12.64 3.33
CA TYR A 652 -6.88 13.13 2.77
C TYR A 652 -6.51 14.56 3.22
N GLY A 653 -7.47 15.32 3.75
CA GLY A 653 -7.33 16.74 4.02
C GLY A 653 -6.21 17.07 5.01
N LEU A 654 -5.53 18.21 4.76
CA LEU A 654 -4.68 18.87 5.75
C LEU A 654 -5.52 19.54 6.85
N PHE A 655 -6.78 19.82 6.51
CA PHE A 655 -7.80 20.30 7.43
C PHE A 655 -8.98 19.34 7.47
N THR A 656 -9.56 19.17 8.65
CA THR A 656 -10.87 18.53 8.78
C THR A 656 -11.96 19.40 8.11
N TYR A 657 -13.14 18.85 7.91
CA TYR A 657 -14.27 19.62 7.38
C TYR A 657 -14.65 20.85 8.26
N ASN A 658 -14.35 20.79 9.58
CA ASN A 658 -14.52 21.93 10.50
C ASN A 658 -13.36 22.93 10.45
N GLY A 659 -12.39 22.75 9.57
CA GLY A 659 -11.23 23.62 9.43
C GLY A 659 -10.16 23.43 10.52
N VAL A 660 -10.22 22.36 11.32
CA VAL A 660 -9.19 22.02 12.31
C VAL A 660 -7.95 21.50 11.56
N PRO A 661 -6.76 22.10 11.78
CA PRO A 661 -5.55 21.66 11.11
C PRO A 661 -5.08 20.32 11.69
N LYS A 662 -4.64 19.41 10.80
CA LYS A 662 -4.01 18.15 11.13
C LYS A 662 -2.48 18.29 11.22
N ALA A 663 -1.79 17.27 11.72
CA ALA A 663 -0.33 17.29 11.89
C ALA A 663 0.43 17.57 10.56
N GLY A 664 -0.07 17.05 9.43
CA GLY A 664 0.50 17.33 8.09
C GLY A 664 0.49 18.81 7.73
N TRP A 665 -0.54 19.57 8.10
CA TRP A 665 -0.57 21.02 7.93
C TRP A 665 0.53 21.72 8.71
N GLN A 666 0.76 21.29 9.96
CA GLN A 666 1.80 21.88 10.80
C GLN A 666 3.21 21.61 10.25
N ALA A 667 3.42 20.44 9.64
CA ALA A 667 4.68 20.15 8.94
C ALA A 667 4.96 21.17 7.81
N LEU A 668 3.94 21.48 6.98
CA LEU A 668 4.08 22.51 5.94
C LEU A 668 4.34 23.90 6.53
N CYS A 669 3.75 24.22 7.68
CA CYS A 669 4.02 25.47 8.41
C CYS A 669 5.48 25.53 8.95
N LEU A 670 6.04 24.41 9.42
CA LEU A 670 7.46 24.35 9.79
C LEU A 670 8.36 24.46 8.55
N LEU A 671 8.05 23.76 7.48
CA LEU A 671 8.78 23.84 6.21
C LEU A 671 8.76 25.26 5.62
N ARG A 672 7.70 26.04 5.82
CA ARG A 672 7.61 27.45 5.39
C ARG A 672 8.70 28.33 6.01
N ARG A 673 9.22 27.94 7.19
CA ARG A 673 10.26 28.67 7.90
C ARG A 673 11.67 28.30 7.44
N MET A 674 11.84 27.27 6.58
CA MET A 674 13.16 26.87 6.06
C MET A 674 13.78 27.98 5.19
N GLY A 675 15.11 28.01 5.16
CA GLY A 675 15.86 28.94 4.33
C GLY A 675 15.89 28.55 2.84
N ASP A 676 16.41 29.42 2.01
CA ASP A 676 16.50 29.30 0.56
C ASP A 676 17.80 28.64 0.05
N ALA A 677 18.78 28.41 0.94
CA ALA A 677 20.00 27.69 0.62
C ALA A 677 20.03 26.32 1.33
N LEU A 678 20.03 25.24 0.55
CA LEU A 678 20.17 23.87 1.04
C LEU A 678 21.62 23.59 1.41
N LEU A 679 21.87 23.22 2.68
CA LEU A 679 23.17 22.78 3.16
C LEU A 679 23.28 21.25 3.11
N ALA A 680 22.29 20.54 3.64
CA ALA A 680 22.27 19.09 3.66
C ALA A 680 20.83 18.54 3.77
N ALA A 681 20.60 17.37 3.21
CA ALA A 681 19.35 16.62 3.34
C ALA A 681 19.66 15.12 3.45
N GLY A 682 18.82 14.40 4.18
CA GLY A 682 18.94 12.96 4.38
C GLY A 682 17.62 12.35 4.85
N ASP A 683 17.65 11.05 5.15
CA ASP A 683 16.47 10.25 5.50
C ASP A 683 15.75 10.71 6.76
N TRP A 684 16.36 11.57 7.56
CA TRP A 684 15.84 12.00 8.85
C TRP A 684 16.07 13.50 9.14
N TYR A 685 16.66 14.25 8.19
CA TYR A 685 16.92 15.68 8.35
C TYR A 685 16.88 16.46 7.04
N LEU A 686 16.59 17.75 7.19
CA LEU A 686 16.74 18.78 6.14
C LEU A 686 17.36 20.01 6.79
N ILE A 687 18.52 20.43 6.31
CA ILE A 687 19.25 21.59 6.86
C ILE A 687 19.39 22.66 5.79
N THR A 688 18.89 23.83 6.09
CA THR A 688 18.94 24.97 5.18
C THR A 688 19.46 26.22 5.89
N ARG A 689 19.85 27.20 5.12
CA ARG A 689 20.30 28.50 5.60
C ARG A 689 19.55 29.63 4.91
N SER A 690 19.22 30.66 5.67
CA SER A 690 18.90 32.00 5.18
C SER A 690 20.09 32.94 5.46
N ARG A 691 19.95 34.19 5.09
CA ARG A 691 21.03 35.18 5.34
C ARG A 691 21.41 35.29 6.81
N THR A 692 20.44 35.16 7.73
CA THR A 692 20.62 35.45 9.16
C THR A 692 20.33 34.25 10.05
N GLN A 693 19.92 33.11 9.50
CA GLN A 693 19.48 31.97 10.30
C GLN A 693 19.92 30.65 9.70
N LEU A 694 20.26 29.68 10.55
CA LEU A 694 20.39 28.26 10.23
C LEU A 694 19.13 27.53 10.67
N HIS A 695 18.54 26.74 9.77
CA HIS A 695 17.33 25.97 10.00
C HIS A 695 17.63 24.49 9.91
N ILE A 696 17.30 23.73 10.96
CA ILE A 696 17.55 22.29 11.08
C ILE A 696 16.20 21.62 11.35
N LEU A 697 15.66 20.97 10.36
CA LEU A 697 14.44 20.17 10.45
C LEU A 697 14.85 18.71 10.64
N LEU A 698 14.43 18.12 11.75
CA LEU A 698 14.61 16.71 12.08
C LEU A 698 13.25 16.02 12.10
N PHE A 699 13.20 14.78 11.60
CA PHE A 699 11.96 14.02 11.55
C PHE A 699 12.22 12.52 11.71
N HIS A 700 11.40 11.87 12.53
CA HIS A 700 11.48 10.43 12.74
C HIS A 700 10.36 9.73 11.95
N TYR A 701 10.62 9.45 10.67
CA TYR A 701 9.70 8.74 9.80
C TYR A 701 9.84 7.23 10.00
N CYS A 702 8.74 6.54 10.35
CA CYS A 702 8.67 5.09 10.46
C CYS A 702 7.70 4.53 9.40
N ASP A 703 8.10 3.41 8.78
CA ASP A 703 7.30 2.75 7.75
C ASP A 703 6.10 2.01 8.34
N TYR A 704 5.09 1.76 7.53
CA TYR A 704 4.01 0.84 7.85
C TYR A 704 4.52 -0.58 8.07
N ASP A 705 3.87 -1.33 8.96
CA ASP A 705 4.11 -2.76 9.09
C ASP A 705 3.61 -3.53 7.86
N SER A 706 4.16 -4.73 7.64
CA SER A 706 3.82 -5.55 6.47
C SER A 706 2.36 -5.98 6.47
N LEU A 707 1.78 -6.22 7.63
CA LEU A 707 0.39 -6.65 7.77
C LEU A 707 -0.58 -5.55 7.31
N TYR A 708 -0.27 -4.32 7.71
CA TYR A 708 -1.07 -3.17 7.27
C TYR A 708 -0.89 -2.89 5.79
N ARG A 709 0.36 -2.92 5.30
CA ARG A 709 0.66 -2.69 3.87
C ARG A 709 -0.10 -3.64 2.94
N HIS A 710 -0.20 -4.89 3.33
CA HIS A 710 -0.94 -5.92 2.59
C HIS A 710 -2.40 -6.04 3.01
N ARG A 711 -2.91 -5.12 3.81
CA ARG A 711 -4.30 -5.06 4.28
C ARG A 711 -4.75 -6.26 5.11
N TYR A 712 -3.84 -7.02 5.67
CA TYR A 712 -4.16 -8.08 6.64
C TYR A 712 -4.59 -7.52 7.99
N ARG A 713 -4.28 -6.25 8.25
CA ARG A 713 -4.70 -5.50 9.43
C ARG A 713 -5.43 -4.24 9.00
N ARG A 714 -6.68 -4.07 9.46
CA ARG A 714 -7.48 -2.87 9.27
C ARG A 714 -7.53 -2.06 10.55
N LEU A 715 -7.61 -0.75 10.39
CA LEU A 715 -7.88 0.16 11.51
C LEU A 715 -9.38 0.23 11.72
N SER A 716 -9.88 -0.49 12.73
CA SER A 716 -11.29 -0.49 13.10
C SER A 716 -11.63 0.63 14.10
N GLN A 717 -10.64 1.08 14.87
CA GLN A 717 -10.82 2.09 15.91
C GLN A 717 -9.71 3.14 15.88
N PRO A 718 -10.05 4.42 16.17
CA PRO A 718 -9.05 5.50 16.19
C PRO A 718 -7.85 5.25 17.13
N ALA A 719 -8.06 4.59 18.26
CA ALA A 719 -7.01 4.25 19.23
C ALA A 719 -5.91 3.34 18.65
N GLU A 720 -6.20 2.63 17.56
CA GLU A 720 -5.26 1.71 16.90
C GLU A 720 -4.39 2.41 15.83
N ALA A 721 -4.63 3.68 15.53
CA ALA A 721 -4.02 4.37 14.39
C ALA A 721 -2.47 4.36 14.39
N TYR A 722 -1.84 4.28 15.56
CA TYR A 722 -0.38 4.17 15.66
C TYR A 722 0.17 2.73 15.66
N ARG A 723 -0.70 1.71 15.71
CA ARG A 723 -0.30 0.30 15.76
C ARG A 723 0.06 -0.30 14.40
N VAL A 724 -0.13 0.46 13.35
CA VAL A 724 0.11 0.02 11.97
C VAL A 724 1.53 0.29 11.49
N PHE A 725 2.37 0.84 12.35
CA PHE A 725 3.76 1.13 12.02
C PHE A 725 4.69 0.04 12.55
N ARG A 726 5.88 -0.03 11.93
CA ARG A 726 6.98 -0.85 12.43
C ARG A 726 7.42 -0.38 13.81
N GLU A 727 8.43 -0.99 14.33
CA GLU A 727 8.95 -0.80 15.69
C GLU A 727 8.93 0.64 16.20
N ASP A 728 8.45 0.81 17.44
CA ASP A 728 8.51 2.05 18.19
C ASP A 728 9.91 2.16 18.84
N ASN A 729 10.88 2.72 18.11
CA ASN A 729 12.20 3.06 18.63
C ASN A 729 12.34 4.57 18.86
N VAL A 730 13.19 4.96 19.76
CA VAL A 730 13.57 6.38 19.97
C VAL A 730 14.77 6.70 19.12
N MET A 731 14.65 7.77 18.33
CA MET A 731 15.75 8.32 17.54
C MET A 731 16.52 9.35 18.37
N GLU A 732 17.76 9.03 18.74
CA GLU A 732 18.66 9.95 19.41
C GLU A 732 19.56 10.64 18.37
N VAL A 733 19.52 11.97 18.31
CA VAL A 733 20.25 12.76 17.31
C VAL A 733 21.37 13.54 17.95
N HIS A 734 22.56 13.38 17.39
CA HIS A 734 23.77 14.13 17.74
C HIS A 734 24.23 14.95 16.54
N LEU A 735 24.07 16.25 16.60
CA LEU A 735 24.43 17.15 15.51
C LEU A 735 25.56 18.09 15.95
N GLU A 736 26.67 18.08 15.22
CA GLU A 736 27.80 19.00 15.39
C GLU A 736 27.65 20.17 14.44
N ILE A 737 27.49 21.37 14.99
CA ILE A 737 27.35 22.62 14.23
C ILE A 737 28.63 23.42 14.43
N SER A 738 29.41 23.59 13.38
CA SER A 738 30.66 24.31 13.38
C SER A 738 30.55 25.74 12.79
N SER A 739 31.59 26.54 12.95
CA SER A 739 31.71 27.88 12.39
C SER A 739 30.66 28.88 12.92
N LEU A 740 30.14 28.66 14.11
CA LEU A 740 29.38 29.67 14.83
C LEU A 740 30.35 30.68 15.48
N THR A 741 29.93 31.94 15.56
CA THR A 741 30.71 32.90 16.32
C THR A 741 30.71 32.54 17.82
N PRO A 742 31.85 32.70 18.57
CA PRO A 742 31.91 32.32 19.98
C PRO A 742 31.22 33.38 20.87
N GLN A 743 29.91 33.52 20.67
CA GLN A 743 29.02 34.40 21.42
C GLN A 743 27.67 33.70 21.60
N HIS A 744 26.80 34.31 22.42
CA HIS A 744 25.46 33.76 22.62
C HIS A 744 24.64 33.82 21.33
N HIS A 745 24.05 32.69 20.93
CA HIS A 745 23.08 32.59 19.86
C HIS A 745 21.73 32.20 20.42
N GLN A 746 20.67 32.77 19.86
CA GLN A 746 19.32 32.31 20.17
C GLN A 746 19.03 31.07 19.34
N ILE A 747 18.63 29.97 20.01
CA ILE A 747 18.08 28.79 19.39
C ILE A 747 16.60 28.69 19.74
N GLN A 748 15.77 28.47 18.69
CA GLN A 748 14.34 28.25 18.82
C GLN A 748 14.04 26.84 18.39
N ARG A 749 13.24 26.10 19.17
CA ARG A 749 12.75 24.76 18.84
C ARG A 749 11.24 24.80 18.71
N SER A 750 10.72 24.33 17.56
CA SER A 750 9.30 24.02 17.37
C SER A 750 9.14 22.52 17.11
N ALA A 751 8.19 21.86 17.78
CA ALA A 751 8.03 20.41 17.62
C ALA A 751 6.57 20.00 17.44
N ILE A 752 6.37 19.07 16.52
CA ILE A 752 5.11 18.33 16.31
C ILE A 752 5.29 16.98 16.98
N THR A 753 4.48 16.72 17.98
CA THR A 753 4.47 15.50 18.79
C THR A 753 3.02 15.06 18.99
N ARG A 754 2.80 13.88 19.55
CA ARG A 754 1.47 13.44 19.94
C ARG A 754 0.81 14.32 21.02
N GLU A 755 1.61 15.06 21.77
CA GLU A 755 1.15 15.99 22.81
C GLU A 755 0.86 17.39 22.25
N HIS A 756 1.61 17.82 21.25
CA HIS A 756 1.56 19.15 20.66
C HIS A 756 1.63 19.08 19.15
N GLY A 757 0.80 19.82 18.46
CA GLY A 757 0.76 19.84 17.00
C GLY A 757 -0.10 18.75 16.36
N SER A 758 -0.76 17.91 17.19
CA SER A 758 -1.68 16.87 16.77
C SER A 758 -3.07 17.07 17.39
N SER A 759 -3.98 17.60 16.63
CA SER A 759 -5.39 17.70 17.00
C SER A 759 -6.07 16.33 17.11
N PHE A 760 -5.63 15.36 16.30
CA PHE A 760 -6.10 13.97 16.36
C PHE A 760 -5.80 13.32 17.72
N ASP A 761 -4.57 13.42 18.21
CA ASP A 761 -4.20 12.84 19.50
C ASP A 761 -4.93 13.53 20.67
N GLN A 762 -5.23 14.82 20.56
CA GLN A 762 -6.06 15.51 21.55
C GLN A 762 -7.49 14.96 21.55
N TRP A 763 -8.09 14.75 20.38
CA TRP A 763 -9.39 14.15 20.23
C TRP A 763 -9.43 12.73 20.79
N LEU A 764 -8.39 11.92 20.55
CA LEU A 764 -8.24 10.59 21.17
C LEU A 764 -8.22 10.63 22.69
N ARG A 765 -7.49 11.59 23.29
CA ARG A 765 -7.46 11.75 24.77
C ARG A 765 -8.83 12.05 25.36
N TRP A 766 -9.74 12.64 24.60
CA TRP A 766 -11.12 12.85 25.00
C TRP A 766 -12.02 11.62 24.82
N GLY A 767 -11.48 10.49 24.34
CA GLY A 767 -12.23 9.27 24.05
C GLY A 767 -12.87 9.25 22.66
N ALA A 768 -12.36 10.05 21.73
CA ALA A 768 -12.80 10.11 20.34
C ALA A 768 -14.31 10.41 20.17
N PRO A 769 -14.86 11.47 20.79
CA PRO A 769 -16.29 11.76 20.74
C PRO A 769 -16.76 12.10 19.32
N ASN A 770 -17.99 11.68 18.96
CA ASN A 770 -18.62 12.02 17.69
C ASN A 770 -19.19 13.45 17.71
N ASP A 771 -19.84 13.80 18.80
CA ASP A 771 -20.49 15.10 18.96
C ASP A 771 -19.52 16.07 19.64
N LEU A 772 -19.13 17.11 18.92
CA LEU A 772 -18.21 18.14 19.37
C LEU A 772 -18.92 19.49 19.44
N SER A 773 -18.76 20.17 20.54
CA SER A 773 -19.23 21.55 20.71
C SER A 773 -18.29 22.53 19.95
N VAL A 774 -18.73 23.78 19.82
CA VAL A 774 -17.90 24.86 19.27
C VAL A 774 -16.64 25.08 20.11
N ASP A 775 -16.74 24.92 21.43
CA ASP A 775 -15.61 25.05 22.34
C ASP A 775 -14.64 23.90 22.16
N ASP A 776 -15.09 22.65 21.98
CA ASP A 776 -14.23 21.52 21.67
C ASP A 776 -13.46 21.73 20.36
N ILE A 777 -14.12 22.21 19.32
CA ILE A 777 -13.46 22.55 18.04
C ILE A 777 -12.39 23.62 18.27
N SER A 778 -12.68 24.65 19.09
CA SER A 778 -11.72 25.69 19.42
C SER A 778 -10.50 25.13 20.18
N GLN A 779 -10.70 24.17 21.09
CA GLN A 779 -9.62 23.49 21.80
C GLN A 779 -8.78 22.61 20.86
N LEU A 780 -9.39 21.94 19.89
CA LEU A 780 -8.65 21.19 18.86
C LEU A 780 -7.78 22.12 18.01
N HIS A 781 -8.23 23.34 17.68
CA HIS A 781 -7.40 24.34 17.01
C HIS A 781 -6.17 24.73 17.82
N LEU A 782 -6.30 24.87 19.14
CA LEU A 782 -5.18 25.16 20.03
C LEU A 782 -4.22 23.98 20.14
N ALA A 783 -4.73 22.77 20.32
CA ALA A 783 -3.94 21.55 20.42
C ALA A 783 -3.15 21.24 19.12
N ALA A 784 -3.64 21.71 17.98
CA ALA A 784 -2.95 21.61 16.71
C ALA A 784 -1.67 22.45 16.61
N GLN A 785 -1.39 23.36 17.57
CA GLN A 785 -0.17 24.17 17.52
C GLN A 785 1.06 23.37 17.96
N PRO A 786 2.16 23.41 17.18
CA PRO A 786 3.43 22.84 17.62
C PRO A 786 3.91 23.46 18.95
N SER A 787 4.62 22.69 19.75
CA SER A 787 5.29 23.26 20.92
C SER A 787 6.35 24.26 20.46
N TYR A 788 6.63 25.25 21.31
CA TYR A 788 7.66 26.26 21.06
C TYR A 788 8.52 26.47 22.30
N ARG A 789 9.85 26.46 22.11
CA ARG A 789 10.85 26.81 23.13
C ARG A 789 11.91 27.70 22.53
N SER A 790 12.45 28.58 23.34
CA SER A 790 13.58 29.45 22.94
C SER A 790 14.57 29.53 24.10
N GLU A 791 15.85 29.40 23.80
CA GLU A 791 16.94 29.44 24.74
C GLU A 791 18.18 30.06 24.11
N LEU A 792 19.15 30.43 24.95
CA LEU A 792 20.44 30.92 24.51
C LEU A 792 21.45 29.77 24.60
N ILE A 793 22.22 29.60 23.54
CA ILE A 793 23.34 28.66 23.47
C ILE A 793 24.66 29.40 23.35
N MET A 794 25.73 28.75 23.79
CA MET A 794 27.10 29.26 23.68
C MET A 794 27.96 28.21 23.01
N PRO A 795 28.46 28.46 21.78
CA PRO A 795 29.42 27.58 21.12
C PRO A 795 30.74 27.58 21.94
N ASP A 796 31.55 26.55 21.75
CA ASP A 796 32.89 26.50 22.35
C ASP A 796 33.85 27.51 21.70
N ALA A 797 35.11 27.57 22.21
CA ALA A 797 36.13 28.50 21.75
C ALA A 797 36.49 28.28 20.24
N GLN A 798 36.19 27.13 19.68
CA GLN A 798 36.37 26.77 18.28
C GLN A 798 35.14 27.09 17.42
N GLY A 799 34.07 27.62 18.00
CA GLY A 799 32.81 27.90 17.30
C GLY A 799 31.99 26.67 17.00
N VAL A 800 32.14 25.62 17.83
CA VAL A 800 31.37 24.39 17.69
C VAL A 800 30.28 24.31 18.74
N PHE A 801 29.09 23.92 18.32
CA PHE A 801 27.95 23.62 19.19
C PHE A 801 27.42 22.20 18.92
N HIS A 802 27.24 21.41 19.99
CA HIS A 802 26.68 20.07 19.93
C HIS A 802 25.22 20.11 20.33
N LEU A 803 24.33 19.91 19.33
CA LEU A 803 22.90 19.75 19.54
C LEU A 803 22.58 18.29 19.77
N GLN A 804 21.98 17.96 20.92
CA GLN A 804 21.48 16.63 21.23
C GLN A 804 19.98 16.70 21.47
N THR A 805 19.23 15.79 20.85
CA THR A 805 17.79 15.70 21.02
C THR A 805 17.30 14.28 20.75
N GLU A 806 16.11 13.97 21.29
CA GLU A 806 15.42 12.71 21.04
C GLU A 806 14.12 12.99 20.29
N LEU A 807 13.78 12.10 19.35
CA LEU A 807 12.51 12.10 18.65
C LEU A 807 11.81 10.76 18.87
N GLN A 808 10.58 10.82 19.34
CA GLN A 808 9.69 9.65 19.36
C GLN A 808 9.19 9.35 17.94
N MET A 809 8.56 8.18 17.75
CA MET A 809 7.98 7.80 16.49
C MET A 809 7.10 8.92 15.89
N HIS A 810 7.39 9.31 14.66
CA HIS A 810 6.69 10.34 13.87
C HIS A 810 6.79 11.78 14.41
N GLU A 811 7.67 12.04 15.36
CA GLU A 811 7.96 13.43 15.75
C GLU A 811 8.70 14.19 14.66
N VAL A 812 8.41 15.49 14.60
CA VAL A 812 9.10 16.46 13.74
C VAL A 812 9.56 17.64 14.61
N GLN A 813 10.83 18.01 14.50
CA GLN A 813 11.41 19.12 15.27
C GLN A 813 12.13 20.08 14.32
N LEU A 814 11.82 21.36 14.41
CA LEU A 814 12.53 22.42 13.70
C LEU A 814 13.34 23.25 14.72
N PHE A 815 14.65 23.30 14.53
CA PHE A 815 15.53 24.22 15.22
C PHE A 815 15.90 25.38 14.29
N THR A 816 15.85 26.59 14.82
CA THR A 816 16.27 27.79 14.13
C THR A 816 17.33 28.49 15.01
N ILE A 817 18.53 28.66 14.48
CA ILE A 817 19.63 29.31 15.17
C ILE A 817 19.90 30.65 14.48
N GLU A 818 19.88 31.74 15.23
CA GLU A 818 20.25 33.05 14.71
C GLU A 818 21.76 33.15 14.50
N LEU A 819 22.16 33.48 13.28
CA LEU A 819 23.55 33.72 12.89
C LEU A 819 23.78 35.21 13.04
N ASN A 820 24.49 35.59 14.12
CA ASN A 820 24.88 36.96 14.30
C ASN A 820 25.87 37.34 13.17
N SER A 821 25.57 38.36 12.39
CA SER A 821 26.40 38.91 11.31
C SER A 821 27.68 39.57 11.81
#